data_27dcd2147ba77d6bf17b958ea5bf36a8
#
_entry.id   27dcd2147ba77d6bf17b958ea5bf36a8
#
_cell.length_a   1.000
_cell.length_b   1.000
_cell.length_c   1.000
_cell.angle_alpha   90.00
_cell.angle_beta   90.00
_cell.angle_gamma   90.00
#
_symmetry.space_group_name_H-M   'P 1'
#
loop_
_entity.id
_entity.type
_entity.pdbx_description
1 polymer ?
#
loop_
_entity_poly.entity_id
_entity_poly.type
_entity_poly.pdbx_seq_one_letter_code
_entity_poly.pdbx_strand_id
1 'polypeptide(L)'
;MPQPLTPAALVYDLIQVTDPQVSPDGTLIVYGRTVTDRESRQATTHLWLCASDGGNARQLTYTGKQHGWARWSPDGASLAFVSDRVAKSGLFVLPADGLGEARELTRHNGAISNVAWSPDSAYLAYNAPFDPANPDEREPAAGAVPPPRVIRRRDYKLDGRGFLGEVRQQVFLVAVGGGERRRLTSETVDHLGPLWAPDGGTVAVRRGYPGSVLRSQVALIDIPTGAVTTIGPAMGGVACAWSPTGDRLLLTGSVEDGGQPDFYLYTVASGGLRRLTDDLPFLPAPLSRSGAPSPLIWREEDEVLTHGVRAGASGLYHLQIASGQTEPLVTWQAIHSGLSVSADGRVAVQEAGDLDSWSEVAVTDLASGESRTITSLNRAGLDAAPPARWEQFDVRRGDYTIPAWLFFPPNFDPAKRYPVILDVHGGPHGYYGYHLNATQQCLATNGFLVVASNPRGSSSYGRQFAAAVVNDNGGEDYHDLMAVLDAVLERPYADSARTGIWGYSYGGYMTAWTLGQTDRFKAAICGAPRFDNESAYGSCDDGPNLSGYQMGGTPWEQRERFVDRSPSARAHLIRTPTLIIHGEADDRCPLNQGEQFFNTLMEIGCETEFVRYPNCSHGFVSSGPPEYREDVLTRQLAWFREHLGA
;
A
#
# COMPACT_ATOMS: atom_id res chain seq x y z
N MET A 1 -22.58 -15.89 -23.23
CA MET A 1 -21.26 -15.24 -23.23
C MET A 1 -21.01 -14.72 -21.83
N PRO A 2 -19.84 -14.89 -21.24
CA PRO A 2 -19.54 -14.29 -19.95
C PRO A 2 -19.73 -12.79 -20.03
N GLN A 3 -20.27 -12.19 -18.96
CA GLN A 3 -20.43 -10.75 -18.89
C GLN A 3 -19.11 -10.07 -18.57
N PRO A 4 -18.85 -8.87 -19.08
CA PRO A 4 -17.65 -8.13 -18.71
C PRO A 4 -17.72 -7.66 -17.24
N LEU A 5 -16.59 -7.54 -16.59
CA LEU A 5 -16.48 -6.88 -15.31
C LEU A 5 -16.72 -5.38 -15.49
N THR A 6 -17.86 -4.91 -15.03
CA THR A 6 -18.23 -3.50 -15.13
C THR A 6 -17.58 -2.67 -14.02
N PRO A 7 -17.38 -1.34 -14.20
CA PRO A 7 -16.94 -0.45 -13.12
C PRO A 7 -17.71 -0.66 -11.81
N ALA A 8 -19.05 -0.73 -11.89
CA ALA A 8 -19.90 -0.96 -10.72
C ALA A 8 -19.64 -2.33 -10.06
N ALA A 9 -19.46 -3.40 -10.84
CA ALA A 9 -19.18 -4.72 -10.28
C ALA A 9 -17.83 -4.73 -9.54
N LEU A 10 -16.80 -4.12 -10.11
CA LEU A 10 -15.47 -4.04 -9.50
C LEU A 10 -15.42 -3.22 -8.21
N VAL A 11 -16.34 -2.26 -8.04
CA VAL A 11 -16.39 -1.39 -6.87
C VAL A 11 -17.33 -1.90 -5.79
N TYR A 12 -18.51 -2.44 -6.17
CA TYR A 12 -19.57 -2.75 -5.22
C TYR A 12 -19.77 -4.24 -4.95
N ASP A 13 -19.42 -5.12 -5.89
CA ASP A 13 -19.73 -6.54 -5.75
C ASP A 13 -18.57 -7.36 -5.19
N LEU A 14 -17.35 -6.81 -5.22
CA LEU A 14 -16.19 -7.48 -4.67
C LEU A 14 -16.04 -7.21 -3.17
N ILE A 15 -16.03 -8.30 -2.41
CA ILE A 15 -15.85 -8.29 -0.95
C ILE A 15 -14.36 -8.26 -0.65
N GLN A 16 -13.93 -7.29 0.16
CA GLN A 16 -12.54 -7.19 0.60
C GLN A 16 -12.37 -7.84 1.97
N VAL A 17 -11.44 -8.78 2.07
CA VAL A 17 -10.91 -9.27 3.35
C VAL A 17 -9.84 -8.30 3.85
N THR A 18 -9.78 -8.06 5.14
CA THR A 18 -8.75 -7.25 5.76
C THR A 18 -8.26 -7.86 7.07
N ASP A 19 -6.95 -7.76 7.30
CA ASP A 19 -6.27 -8.00 8.59
C ASP A 19 -6.66 -9.34 9.26
N PRO A 20 -6.57 -10.50 8.57
CA PRO A 20 -6.89 -11.79 9.17
C PRO A 20 -5.87 -12.13 10.27
N GLN A 21 -6.38 -12.58 11.43
CA GLN A 21 -5.58 -12.89 12.61
C GLN A 21 -5.96 -14.27 13.16
N VAL A 22 -4.99 -15.16 13.28
CA VAL A 22 -5.17 -16.47 13.91
C VAL A 22 -5.08 -16.37 15.43
N SER A 23 -5.91 -17.13 16.14
CA SER A 23 -5.82 -17.26 17.60
C SER A 23 -4.51 -17.91 18.04
N PRO A 24 -4.03 -17.67 19.27
CA PRO A 24 -2.76 -18.24 19.75
C PRO A 24 -2.70 -19.77 19.64
N ASP A 25 -3.82 -20.46 19.84
CA ASP A 25 -3.92 -21.93 19.72
C ASP A 25 -4.08 -22.44 18.28
N GLY A 26 -4.14 -21.55 17.28
CA GLY A 26 -4.25 -21.90 15.87
C GLY A 26 -5.65 -22.35 15.41
N THR A 27 -6.68 -22.32 16.27
CA THR A 27 -7.99 -22.92 15.98
C THR A 27 -9.00 -21.98 15.35
N LEU A 28 -8.91 -20.67 15.65
CA LEU A 28 -9.85 -19.64 15.20
C LEU A 28 -9.14 -18.56 14.39
N ILE A 29 -9.89 -17.97 13.47
CA ILE A 29 -9.43 -16.84 12.65
C ILE A 29 -10.47 -15.73 12.70
N VAL A 30 -10.03 -14.52 13.12
CA VAL A 30 -10.81 -13.30 12.99
C VAL A 30 -10.31 -12.50 11.80
N TYR A 31 -11.23 -11.92 11.00
CA TYR A 31 -10.88 -11.08 9.85
C TYR A 31 -11.94 -10.00 9.63
N GLY A 32 -11.53 -8.89 9.05
CA GLY A 32 -12.45 -7.87 8.56
C GLY A 32 -13.05 -8.28 7.22
N ARG A 33 -14.34 -8.07 7.06
CA ARG A 33 -15.05 -8.21 5.79
C ARG A 33 -15.67 -6.88 5.42
N THR A 34 -15.15 -6.28 4.34
CA THR A 34 -15.64 -5.02 3.81
C THR A 34 -16.58 -5.27 2.64
N VAL A 35 -17.76 -4.73 2.74
CA VAL A 35 -18.81 -4.77 1.71
C VAL A 35 -19.17 -3.33 1.35
N THR A 36 -19.27 -3.03 0.07
CA THR A 36 -19.72 -1.72 -0.41
C THR A 36 -21.17 -1.85 -0.89
N ASP A 37 -22.07 -1.15 -0.23
CA ASP A 37 -23.49 -1.17 -0.60
C ASP A 37 -23.76 -0.26 -1.80
N ARG A 38 -24.45 -0.79 -2.83
CA ARG A 38 -24.70 -0.08 -4.08
C ARG A 38 -25.66 1.10 -3.94
N GLU A 39 -26.66 0.99 -3.06
CA GLU A 39 -27.72 1.99 -2.90
C GLU A 39 -27.23 3.17 -2.06
N SER A 40 -26.68 2.89 -0.87
CA SER A 40 -26.12 3.90 0.02
C SER A 40 -24.72 4.38 -0.39
N ARG A 41 -24.02 3.63 -1.26
CA ARG A 41 -22.64 3.88 -1.71
C ARG A 41 -21.63 3.96 -0.56
N GLN A 42 -21.92 3.23 0.51
CA GLN A 42 -21.07 3.20 1.70
C GLN A 42 -20.38 1.85 1.85
N ALA A 43 -19.09 1.90 2.15
CA ALA A 43 -18.32 0.72 2.53
C ALA A 43 -18.47 0.49 4.04
N THR A 44 -18.82 -0.73 4.42
CA THR A 44 -18.89 -1.18 5.81
C THR A 44 -17.94 -2.34 6.03
N THR A 45 -17.19 -2.28 7.12
CA THR A 45 -16.27 -3.35 7.53
C THR A 45 -16.73 -3.93 8.86
N HIS A 46 -17.12 -5.20 8.86
CA HIS A 46 -17.44 -5.95 10.07
C HIS A 46 -16.43 -7.07 10.32
N LEU A 47 -16.19 -7.37 11.59
CA LEU A 47 -15.36 -8.49 11.99
C LEU A 47 -16.16 -9.80 11.89
N TRP A 48 -15.50 -10.80 11.34
CA TRP A 48 -15.99 -12.18 11.19
C TRP A 48 -15.05 -13.14 11.89
N LEU A 49 -15.57 -14.23 12.38
CA LEU A 49 -14.84 -15.30 13.03
C LEU A 49 -15.16 -16.63 12.32
N CYS A 50 -14.15 -17.42 12.06
CA CYS A 50 -14.31 -18.80 11.58
C CYS A 50 -13.27 -19.72 12.23
N ALA A 51 -13.48 -21.03 12.10
CA ALA A 51 -12.45 -22.00 12.42
C ALA A 51 -11.31 -21.94 11.39
N SER A 52 -10.11 -22.41 11.74
CA SER A 52 -8.94 -22.42 10.84
C SER A 52 -9.11 -23.32 9.61
N ASP A 53 -10.13 -24.17 9.57
CA ASP A 53 -10.54 -24.93 8.39
C ASP A 53 -11.55 -24.18 7.49
N GLY A 54 -12.01 -22.98 7.89
CA GLY A 54 -13.03 -22.18 7.24
C GLY A 54 -14.45 -22.45 7.72
N GLY A 55 -14.66 -23.45 8.57
CA GLY A 55 -15.97 -23.82 9.12
C GLY A 55 -16.50 -22.80 10.13
N ASN A 56 -17.81 -22.88 10.40
CA ASN A 56 -18.51 -22.09 11.42
C ASN A 56 -18.33 -20.57 11.29
N ALA A 57 -18.21 -20.04 10.07
CA ALA A 57 -18.03 -18.62 9.83
C ALA A 57 -19.25 -17.82 10.32
N ARG A 58 -19.01 -16.82 11.16
CA ARG A 58 -20.06 -15.94 11.71
C ARG A 58 -19.57 -14.51 11.89
N GLN A 59 -20.48 -13.58 11.80
CA GLN A 59 -20.21 -12.17 12.07
C GLN A 59 -20.07 -11.93 13.57
N LEU A 60 -19.10 -11.10 13.99
CA LEU A 60 -18.88 -10.72 15.38
C LEU A 60 -19.39 -9.32 15.72
N THR A 61 -19.39 -8.40 14.77
CA THR A 61 -19.77 -7.00 15.00
C THR A 61 -20.95 -6.60 14.13
N TYR A 62 -21.94 -5.92 14.72
CA TYR A 62 -23.22 -5.59 14.05
C TYR A 62 -23.53 -4.09 14.08
N THR A 63 -23.03 -3.35 15.07
CA THR A 63 -23.28 -1.91 15.25
C THR A 63 -22.06 -1.11 14.89
N GLY A 64 -22.23 0.04 14.22
CA GLY A 64 -21.15 0.81 13.61
C GLY A 64 -20.92 0.39 12.16
N LYS A 65 -19.99 1.07 11.49
CA LYS A 65 -19.69 0.86 10.06
C LYS A 65 -18.26 0.39 9.83
N GLN A 66 -17.34 0.75 10.71
CA GLN A 66 -15.91 0.47 10.56
C GLN A 66 -15.36 -0.26 11.78
N HIS A 67 -14.85 -1.45 11.56
CA HIS A 67 -14.21 -2.29 12.56
C HIS A 67 -12.88 -2.82 12.03
N GLY A 68 -11.83 -2.79 12.86
CA GLY A 68 -10.51 -3.26 12.45
C GLY A 68 -9.57 -3.41 13.63
N TRP A 69 -8.27 -3.62 13.32
CA TRP A 69 -7.23 -3.82 14.32
C TRP A 69 -7.58 -4.90 15.35
N ALA A 70 -8.24 -5.96 14.89
CA ALA A 70 -8.58 -7.10 15.73
C ALA A 70 -7.30 -7.83 16.16
N ARG A 71 -7.11 -8.02 17.49
CA ARG A 71 -5.93 -8.66 18.05
C ARG A 71 -6.32 -9.59 19.18
N TRP A 72 -5.92 -10.84 19.08
CA TRP A 72 -6.05 -11.82 20.16
C TRP A 72 -5.14 -11.46 21.32
N SER A 73 -5.61 -11.64 22.55
CA SER A 73 -4.74 -11.58 23.72
C SER A 73 -3.77 -12.77 23.71
N PRO A 74 -2.54 -12.63 24.25
CA PRO A 74 -1.56 -13.72 24.32
C PRO A 74 -2.07 -14.98 25.01
N ASP A 75 -2.93 -14.85 26.02
CA ASP A 75 -3.58 -15.96 26.72
C ASP A 75 -4.75 -16.60 25.94
N GLY A 76 -5.10 -16.03 24.78
CA GLY A 76 -6.21 -16.49 23.94
C GLY A 76 -7.61 -16.21 24.50
N ALA A 77 -7.75 -15.56 25.65
CA ALA A 77 -9.04 -15.38 26.32
C ALA A 77 -9.87 -14.21 25.79
N SER A 78 -9.25 -13.26 25.10
CA SER A 78 -9.89 -12.00 24.68
C SER A 78 -9.48 -11.58 23.26
N LEU A 79 -10.36 -10.81 22.62
CA LEU A 79 -10.12 -10.13 21.34
C LEU A 79 -10.26 -8.62 21.54
N ALA A 80 -9.19 -7.85 21.32
CA ALA A 80 -9.25 -6.40 21.25
C ALA A 80 -9.56 -5.96 19.81
N PHE A 81 -10.31 -4.88 19.62
CA PHE A 81 -10.58 -4.31 18.29
C PHE A 81 -10.97 -2.84 18.37
N VAL A 82 -10.80 -2.14 17.25
CA VAL A 82 -11.22 -0.75 17.07
C VAL A 82 -12.57 -0.70 16.36
N SER A 83 -13.44 0.23 16.77
CA SER A 83 -14.78 0.37 16.24
C SER A 83 -15.28 1.81 16.28
N ASP A 84 -16.09 2.20 15.30
CA ASP A 84 -16.84 3.46 15.23
C ASP A 84 -18.27 3.34 15.77
N ARG A 85 -18.60 2.25 16.48
CA ARG A 85 -19.94 2.03 17.10
C ARG A 85 -20.35 3.09 18.11
N VAL A 86 -19.37 3.83 18.63
CA VAL A 86 -19.54 5.08 19.38
C VAL A 86 -19.29 6.26 18.44
N ALA A 87 -19.72 7.45 18.79
CA ALA A 87 -19.59 8.64 17.94
C ALA A 87 -18.14 9.04 17.57
N LYS A 88 -17.16 8.30 18.01
CA LYS A 88 -15.71 8.51 17.87
C LYS A 88 -15.03 7.16 17.66
N SER A 89 -13.73 7.13 17.42
CA SER A 89 -12.97 5.88 17.38
C SER A 89 -12.81 5.32 18.80
N GLY A 90 -13.33 4.12 19.04
CA GLY A 90 -13.25 3.41 20.32
C GLY A 90 -12.42 2.14 20.24
N LEU A 91 -11.68 1.83 21.33
CA LEU A 91 -11.00 0.56 21.55
C LEU A 91 -11.84 -0.31 22.46
N PHE A 92 -12.13 -1.53 22.01
CA PHE A 92 -13.01 -2.48 22.68
C PHE A 92 -12.31 -3.80 22.95
N VAL A 93 -12.79 -4.55 23.95
CA VAL A 93 -12.42 -5.94 24.23
C VAL A 93 -13.68 -6.80 24.29
N LEU A 94 -13.59 -7.98 23.70
CA LEU A 94 -14.64 -9.00 23.62
C LEU A 94 -14.05 -10.35 24.08
N PRO A 95 -14.80 -11.24 24.77
CA PRO A 95 -14.37 -12.61 25.00
C PRO A 95 -14.00 -13.34 23.71
N ALA A 96 -13.00 -14.21 23.74
CA ALA A 96 -12.41 -14.87 22.57
C ALA A 96 -13.41 -15.73 21.78
N ASP A 97 -14.37 -16.36 22.46
CA ASP A 97 -15.45 -17.14 21.81
C ASP A 97 -16.47 -16.25 21.08
N GLY A 98 -16.35 -14.91 21.24
CA GLY A 98 -17.27 -13.94 20.68
C GLY A 98 -18.65 -13.95 21.30
N LEU A 99 -18.82 -14.60 22.45
CA LEU A 99 -20.07 -14.61 23.23
C LEU A 99 -20.01 -13.52 24.30
N GLY A 100 -21.01 -12.66 24.34
CA GLY A 100 -21.08 -11.57 25.29
C GLY A 100 -20.97 -10.17 24.64
N GLU A 101 -20.98 -9.15 25.47
CA GLU A 101 -20.92 -7.75 25.05
C GLU A 101 -19.48 -7.25 24.98
N ALA A 102 -19.18 -6.51 23.91
CA ALA A 102 -17.90 -5.84 23.79
C ALA A 102 -17.83 -4.66 24.80
N ARG A 103 -16.80 -4.66 25.64
CA ARG A 103 -16.54 -3.62 26.61
C ARG A 103 -15.62 -2.54 26.05
N GLU A 104 -16.04 -1.28 26.10
CA GLU A 104 -15.21 -0.15 25.74
C GLU A 104 -14.11 0.08 26.79
N LEU A 105 -12.86 0.24 26.34
CA LEU A 105 -11.74 0.60 27.20
C LEU A 105 -11.43 2.09 27.14
N THR A 106 -11.47 2.68 25.95
CA THR A 106 -11.17 4.09 25.72
C THR A 106 -11.67 4.53 24.35
N ARG A 107 -11.73 5.83 24.14
CA ARG A 107 -12.07 6.46 22.86
C ARG A 107 -11.24 7.71 22.57
N HIS A 108 -11.10 8.06 21.30
CA HIS A 108 -10.45 9.26 20.81
C HIS A 108 -11.30 9.95 19.74
N ASN A 109 -11.12 11.27 19.55
CA ASN A 109 -11.73 11.99 18.44
C ASN A 109 -11.15 11.56 17.09
N GLY A 110 -9.84 11.27 17.06
CA GLY A 110 -9.16 10.74 15.89
C GLY A 110 -9.07 9.21 15.89
N ALA A 111 -8.65 8.65 14.78
CA ALA A 111 -8.60 7.20 14.58
C ALA A 111 -7.58 6.52 15.50
N ILE A 112 -8.03 5.50 16.23
CA ILE A 112 -7.17 4.54 16.93
C ILE A 112 -6.63 3.53 15.92
N SER A 113 -5.37 3.13 16.08
CA SER A 113 -4.69 2.16 15.21
C SER A 113 -3.56 1.43 15.94
N ASN A 114 -2.94 0.43 15.27
CA ASN A 114 -1.77 -0.29 15.76
C ASN A 114 -1.93 -0.83 17.20
N VAL A 115 -3.02 -1.55 17.44
CA VAL A 115 -3.33 -2.14 18.75
C VAL A 115 -2.39 -3.33 19.02
N ALA A 116 -1.77 -3.35 20.22
CA ALA A 116 -0.85 -4.40 20.65
C ALA A 116 -1.07 -4.75 22.14
N TRP A 117 -1.27 -6.03 22.42
CA TRP A 117 -1.36 -6.56 23.76
C TRP A 117 0.00 -6.63 24.45
N SER A 118 0.04 -6.34 25.75
CA SER A 118 1.20 -6.70 26.59
C SER A 118 1.31 -8.22 26.73
N PRO A 119 2.53 -8.76 26.95
CA PRO A 119 2.74 -10.23 27.03
C PRO A 119 1.92 -10.91 28.13
N ASP A 120 1.59 -10.19 29.21
CA ASP A 120 0.78 -10.68 30.33
C ASP A 120 -0.74 -10.51 30.13
N SER A 121 -1.17 -10.06 28.96
CA SER A 121 -2.58 -9.76 28.63
C SER A 121 -3.25 -8.67 29.51
N ALA A 122 -2.47 -7.91 30.28
CA ALA A 122 -3.00 -6.94 31.22
C ALA A 122 -3.22 -5.53 30.63
N TYR A 123 -2.48 -5.19 29.56
CA TYR A 123 -2.50 -3.86 28.94
C TYR A 123 -2.62 -3.94 27.43
N LEU A 124 -3.12 -2.84 26.86
CA LEU A 124 -3.09 -2.57 25.42
C LEU A 124 -2.30 -1.28 25.15
N ALA A 125 -1.29 -1.37 24.29
CA ALA A 125 -0.64 -0.22 23.68
C ALA A 125 -1.28 0.03 22.31
N TYR A 126 -1.48 1.30 21.95
CA TYR A 126 -2.12 1.68 20.68
C TYR A 126 -1.72 3.07 20.23
N ASN A 127 -1.98 3.40 18.98
CA ASN A 127 -1.80 4.75 18.44
C ASN A 127 -3.10 5.54 18.40
N ALA A 128 -3.00 6.82 18.73
CA ALA A 128 -4.03 7.82 18.46
C ALA A 128 -3.38 9.18 18.20
N PRO A 129 -4.03 10.08 17.43
CA PRO A 129 -3.54 11.44 17.26
C PRO A 129 -3.64 12.22 18.57
N PHE A 130 -2.63 13.04 18.83
CA PHE A 130 -2.59 13.95 19.96
C PHE A 130 -2.31 15.37 19.49
N ASP A 131 -3.18 16.29 19.88
CA ASP A 131 -3.04 17.72 19.66
C ASP A 131 -2.61 18.39 20.99
N PRO A 132 -1.38 18.93 21.08
CA PRO A 132 -0.94 19.62 22.30
C PRO A 132 -1.74 20.91 22.60
N ALA A 133 -2.36 21.51 21.58
CA ALA A 133 -3.24 22.68 21.75
C ALA A 133 -4.66 22.29 22.23
N ASN A 134 -5.05 21.02 22.09
CA ASN A 134 -6.35 20.49 22.50
C ASN A 134 -6.22 19.09 23.16
N PRO A 135 -5.49 18.98 24.27
CA PRO A 135 -5.19 17.69 24.90
C PRO A 135 -6.41 16.94 25.41
N ASP A 136 -7.50 17.65 25.70
CA ASP A 136 -8.76 17.07 26.18
C ASP A 136 -9.69 16.66 25.03
N GLU A 137 -9.25 16.81 23.78
CA GLU A 137 -10.02 16.48 22.58
C GLU A 137 -11.41 17.16 22.56
N ARG A 138 -11.48 18.44 22.96
CA ARG A 138 -12.73 19.22 22.96
C ARG A 138 -13.18 19.52 21.53
N GLU A 139 -14.49 19.43 21.29
CA GLU A 139 -15.04 19.84 20.01
C GLU A 139 -14.84 21.36 19.78
N PRO A 140 -14.42 21.79 18.58
CA PRO A 140 -14.34 23.20 18.25
C PRO A 140 -15.71 23.90 18.43
N ALA A 141 -15.70 25.15 18.88
CA ALA A 141 -16.93 25.94 18.94
C ALA A 141 -17.55 26.08 17.53
N ALA A 142 -18.86 25.95 17.43
CA ALA A 142 -19.57 26.11 16.16
C ALA A 142 -19.28 27.49 15.56
N GLY A 143 -18.85 27.53 14.28
CA GLY A 143 -18.52 28.76 13.57
C GLY A 143 -17.16 29.39 13.92
N ALA A 144 -16.33 28.72 14.73
CA ALA A 144 -14.97 29.18 14.98
C ALA A 144 -14.14 29.25 13.69
N VAL A 145 -13.51 30.40 13.46
CA VAL A 145 -12.56 30.56 12.35
C VAL A 145 -11.22 29.96 12.76
N PRO A 146 -10.67 29.00 12.00
CA PRO A 146 -9.35 28.45 12.31
C PRO A 146 -8.27 29.55 12.29
N PRO A 147 -7.30 29.52 13.22
CA PRO A 147 -6.21 30.48 13.19
C PRO A 147 -5.30 30.27 11.96
N PRO A 148 -4.55 31.31 11.55
CA PRO A 148 -3.55 31.16 10.50
C PRO A 148 -2.53 30.07 10.86
N ARG A 149 -2.15 29.26 9.86
CA ARG A 149 -1.14 28.21 10.03
C ARG A 149 0.27 28.80 9.89
N VAL A 150 1.08 28.72 10.94
CA VAL A 150 2.48 29.16 10.92
C VAL A 150 3.37 27.92 10.80
N ILE A 151 3.99 27.75 9.63
CA ILE A 151 4.80 26.57 9.29
C ILE A 151 6.27 26.89 9.53
N ARG A 152 6.95 26.03 10.33
CA ARG A 152 8.38 26.12 10.66
C ARG A 152 9.14 24.83 10.43
N ARG A 153 8.47 23.80 9.86
CA ARG A 153 9.02 22.45 9.65
C ARG A 153 8.69 22.00 8.23
N ARG A 154 9.53 21.15 7.63
CA ARG A 154 9.26 20.56 6.31
C ARG A 154 8.13 19.54 6.35
N ASP A 155 8.06 18.73 7.40
CA ASP A 155 7.04 17.71 7.63
C ASP A 155 5.72 18.32 8.13
N TYR A 156 5.21 19.32 7.43
CA TYR A 156 4.02 20.08 7.81
C TYR A 156 2.73 19.54 7.17
N LYS A 157 2.86 18.69 6.16
CA LYS A 157 1.73 18.03 5.49
C LYS A 157 2.09 16.60 5.11
N LEU A 158 1.08 15.76 4.97
CA LEU A 158 1.20 14.37 4.53
C LEU A 158 -0.03 14.01 3.73
N ASP A 159 0.15 13.38 2.58
CA ASP A 159 -0.96 12.92 1.76
C ASP A 159 -1.93 12.02 2.55
N GLY A 160 -3.23 12.25 2.37
CA GLY A 160 -4.29 11.62 3.13
C GLY A 160 -4.53 12.16 4.55
N ARG A 161 -3.58 12.95 5.11
CA ARG A 161 -3.74 13.63 6.40
C ARG A 161 -3.81 15.16 6.27
N GLY A 162 -3.39 15.71 5.13
CA GLY A 162 -3.32 17.14 4.89
C GLY A 162 -2.31 17.84 5.81
N PHE A 163 -2.63 19.05 6.26
CA PHE A 163 -1.76 19.82 7.15
C PHE A 163 -1.70 19.20 8.56
N LEU A 164 -0.51 18.80 8.98
CA LEU A 164 -0.30 18.11 10.26
C LEU A 164 -0.33 19.06 11.47
N GLY A 165 0.08 20.32 11.31
CA GLY A 165 0.25 21.24 12.43
C GLY A 165 1.19 20.65 13.48
N GLU A 166 0.80 20.70 14.75
CA GLU A 166 1.49 20.04 15.86
C GLU A 166 0.85 18.69 16.25
N VAL A 167 -0.22 18.28 15.54
CA VAL A 167 -0.89 16.99 15.77
C VAL A 167 0.02 15.85 15.30
N ARG A 168 0.31 14.92 16.20
CA ARG A 168 1.13 13.73 15.91
C ARG A 168 0.48 12.47 16.45
N GLN A 169 0.73 11.36 15.76
CA GLN A 169 0.38 10.04 16.29
C GLN A 169 1.26 9.75 17.49
N GLN A 170 0.64 9.44 18.62
CA GLN A 170 1.33 9.13 19.87
C GLN A 170 0.95 7.73 20.34
N VAL A 171 1.79 7.14 21.18
CA VAL A 171 1.53 5.85 21.82
C VAL A 171 0.80 6.08 23.13
N PHE A 172 -0.29 5.37 23.28
CA PHE A 172 -1.09 5.34 24.51
C PHE A 172 -1.11 3.93 25.10
N LEU A 173 -1.31 3.86 26.40
CA LEU A 173 -1.47 2.64 27.18
C LEU A 173 -2.79 2.68 27.94
N VAL A 174 -3.52 1.56 27.93
CA VAL A 174 -4.73 1.39 28.74
C VAL A 174 -4.74 0.00 29.37
N ALA A 175 -5.13 -0.09 30.65
CA ALA A 175 -5.30 -1.38 31.33
C ALA A 175 -6.57 -2.08 30.81
N VAL A 176 -6.48 -3.38 30.57
CA VAL A 176 -7.63 -4.21 30.16
C VAL A 176 -8.68 -4.28 31.26
N GLY A 177 -8.29 -4.22 32.53
CA GLY A 177 -9.21 -4.11 33.66
C GLY A 177 -10.01 -2.79 33.73
N GLY A 178 -9.66 -1.80 32.92
CA GLY A 178 -10.21 -0.44 32.92
C GLY A 178 -9.29 0.54 33.66
N GLY A 179 -9.64 1.83 33.59
CA GLY A 179 -8.85 2.91 34.17
C GLY A 179 -8.52 4.02 33.18
N GLU A 180 -7.76 5.01 33.61
CA GLU A 180 -7.34 6.10 32.76
C GLU A 180 -6.29 5.66 31.74
N ARG A 181 -6.41 6.16 30.49
CA ARG A 181 -5.37 6.00 29.49
C ARG A 181 -4.14 6.83 29.83
N ARG A 182 -2.95 6.28 29.61
CA ARG A 182 -1.67 6.97 29.80
C ARG A 182 -1.00 7.17 28.44
N ARG A 183 -0.63 8.40 28.10
CA ARG A 183 0.21 8.67 26.92
C ARG A 183 1.67 8.36 27.28
N LEU A 184 2.32 7.55 26.43
CA LEU A 184 3.72 7.14 26.63
C LEU A 184 4.71 8.05 25.89
N THR A 185 4.29 8.70 24.79
CA THR A 185 5.16 9.55 23.97
C THR A 185 4.63 10.98 23.90
N SER A 186 5.53 11.97 23.78
CA SER A 186 5.17 13.39 23.79
C SER A 186 5.98 14.25 22.82
N GLU A 187 6.82 13.64 21.98
CA GLU A 187 7.64 14.38 21.01
C GLU A 187 6.78 14.91 19.85
N THR A 188 7.35 15.88 19.13
CA THR A 188 6.70 16.53 17.98
C THR A 188 6.85 15.74 16.68
N VAL A 189 7.00 14.43 16.77
CA VAL A 189 7.04 13.47 15.66
C VAL A 189 6.04 12.35 15.90
N ASP A 190 5.65 11.65 14.83
CA ASP A 190 4.79 10.47 14.96
C ASP A 190 5.54 9.31 15.62
N HIS A 191 4.86 8.57 16.52
CA HIS A 191 5.31 7.31 17.08
C HIS A 191 4.25 6.26 16.71
N LEU A 192 4.63 5.23 15.97
CA LEU A 192 3.70 4.29 15.34
C LEU A 192 4.08 2.83 15.61
N GLY A 193 3.09 1.95 15.65
CA GLY A 193 3.28 0.51 15.70
C GLY A 193 3.96 0.04 16.99
N PRO A 194 3.34 0.23 18.17
CA PRO A 194 3.91 -0.25 19.42
C PRO A 194 4.08 -1.78 19.39
N LEU A 195 5.27 -2.25 19.75
CA LEU A 195 5.64 -3.66 19.80
C LEU A 195 6.30 -3.94 21.15
N TRP A 196 5.63 -4.75 21.97
CA TRP A 196 6.10 -5.10 23.30
C TRP A 196 7.33 -6.02 23.25
N ALA A 197 8.31 -5.72 24.09
CA ALA A 197 9.35 -6.69 24.42
C ALA A 197 8.74 -7.85 25.23
N PRO A 198 9.30 -9.08 25.15
CA PRO A 198 8.74 -10.25 25.82
C PRO A 198 8.61 -10.12 27.35
N ASP A 199 9.44 -9.31 27.99
CA ASP A 199 9.39 -9.03 29.44
C ASP A 199 8.31 -8.02 29.87
N GLY A 200 7.65 -7.36 28.91
CA GLY A 200 6.63 -6.34 29.15
C GLY A 200 7.18 -5.00 29.68
N GLY A 201 8.50 -4.86 29.82
CA GLY A 201 9.13 -3.65 30.36
C GLY A 201 9.41 -2.57 29.32
N THR A 202 9.48 -2.94 28.05
CA THR A 202 9.86 -2.05 26.94
C THR A 202 8.89 -2.20 25.76
N VAL A 203 8.63 -1.08 25.07
CA VAL A 203 7.89 -1.06 23.80
C VAL A 203 8.77 -0.46 22.71
N ALA A 204 8.99 -1.19 21.62
CA ALA A 204 9.61 -0.66 20.42
C ALA A 204 8.56 0.04 19.56
N VAL A 205 8.92 1.15 18.91
CA VAL A 205 8.05 1.93 18.04
C VAL A 205 8.82 2.45 16.83
N ARG A 206 8.11 2.68 15.74
CA ARG A 206 8.62 3.49 14.64
C ARG A 206 8.43 4.96 14.99
N ARG A 207 9.53 5.67 15.20
CA ARG A 207 9.57 7.11 15.48
C ARG A 207 9.84 7.89 14.20
N GLY A 208 8.96 8.80 13.82
CA GLY A 208 9.14 9.66 12.65
C GLY A 208 10.44 10.46 12.70
N TYR A 209 11.08 10.67 11.56
CA TYR A 209 12.30 11.46 11.46
C TYR A 209 11.97 12.93 11.24
N PRO A 210 12.50 13.87 12.04
CA PRO A 210 12.20 15.29 11.90
C PRO A 210 12.52 15.82 10.50
N GLY A 211 11.57 16.49 9.88
CA GLY A 211 11.72 17.07 8.53
C GLY A 211 11.47 16.13 7.36
N SER A 212 11.02 14.88 7.63
CA SER A 212 10.56 13.94 6.61
C SER A 212 9.29 13.24 7.07
N VAL A 213 8.35 13.01 6.17
CA VAL A 213 7.16 12.19 6.43
C VAL A 213 7.33 10.74 5.98
N LEU A 214 8.39 10.42 5.24
CA LEU A 214 8.68 9.09 4.69
C LEU A 214 9.77 8.33 5.46
N ARG A 215 10.60 9.02 6.25
CA ARG A 215 11.67 8.39 7.03
C ARG A 215 11.31 8.27 8.50
N SER A 216 11.80 7.20 9.11
CA SER A 216 11.62 6.93 10.53
C SER A 216 12.83 6.19 11.11
N GLN A 217 12.94 6.23 12.43
CA GLN A 217 13.89 5.44 13.23
C GLN A 217 13.10 4.48 14.10
N VAL A 218 13.75 3.47 14.63
CA VAL A 218 13.18 2.70 15.74
C VAL A 218 13.50 3.42 17.06
N ALA A 219 12.54 3.49 17.96
CA ALA A 219 12.77 3.96 19.32
C ALA A 219 12.24 2.93 20.33
N LEU A 220 12.91 2.82 21.46
CA LEU A 220 12.54 2.00 22.59
C LEU A 220 11.97 2.90 23.67
N ILE A 221 10.79 2.54 24.19
CA ILE A 221 10.10 3.24 25.28
C ILE A 221 10.15 2.35 26.50
N ASP A 222 10.83 2.78 27.55
CA ASP A 222 10.79 2.14 28.85
C ASP A 222 9.44 2.43 29.53
N ILE A 223 8.67 1.39 29.81
CA ILE A 223 7.29 1.55 30.32
C ILE A 223 7.22 2.15 31.71
N PRO A 224 8.06 1.74 32.68
CA PRO A 224 8.06 2.34 34.02
C PRO A 224 8.37 3.84 34.03
N THR A 225 9.39 4.27 33.28
CA THR A 225 9.90 5.65 33.33
C THR A 225 9.36 6.56 32.23
N GLY A 226 8.90 5.97 31.10
CA GLY A 226 8.54 6.71 29.89
C GLY A 226 9.76 7.23 29.11
N ALA A 227 10.98 6.79 29.44
CA ALA A 227 12.19 7.20 28.73
C ALA A 227 12.19 6.63 27.29
N VAL A 228 12.56 7.48 26.32
CA VAL A 228 12.61 7.12 24.89
C VAL A 228 14.06 7.11 24.45
N THR A 229 14.52 5.97 23.92
CA THR A 229 15.86 5.80 23.35
C THR A 229 15.77 5.47 21.87
N THR A 230 16.35 6.29 21.01
CA THR A 230 16.36 6.07 19.57
C THR A 230 17.51 5.13 19.17
N ILE A 231 17.24 4.17 18.29
CA ILE A 231 18.22 3.21 17.81
C ILE A 231 18.35 3.27 16.28
N GLY A 232 19.58 3.13 15.78
CA GLY A 232 19.89 3.09 14.35
C GLY A 232 19.71 4.41 13.60
N PRO A 233 19.99 4.41 12.31
CA PRO A 233 19.80 5.55 11.42
C PRO A 233 18.32 5.74 11.06
N ALA A 234 18.02 6.88 10.44
CA ALA A 234 16.72 7.07 9.78
C ALA A 234 16.63 6.19 8.52
N MET A 235 15.54 5.47 8.38
CA MET A 235 15.29 4.51 7.29
C MET A 235 13.91 4.71 6.70
N GLY A 236 13.73 4.34 5.43
CA GLY A 236 12.43 4.16 4.80
C GLY A 236 11.88 2.76 5.06
N GLY A 237 10.56 2.60 5.16
CA GLY A 237 9.90 1.29 5.22
C GLY A 237 10.25 0.43 6.46
N VAL A 238 10.36 1.04 7.64
CA VAL A 238 10.80 0.37 8.87
C VAL A 238 9.73 -0.56 9.45
N ALA A 239 10.10 -1.83 9.69
CA ALA A 239 9.41 -2.77 10.56
C ALA A 239 10.41 -3.40 11.52
N CYS A 240 9.93 -3.95 12.65
CA CYS A 240 10.80 -4.60 13.62
C CYS A 240 10.11 -5.75 14.36
N ALA A 241 10.91 -6.65 14.96
CA ALA A 241 10.46 -7.75 15.81
C ALA A 241 11.49 -8.06 16.90
N TRP A 242 11.02 -8.25 18.13
CA TRP A 242 11.84 -8.71 19.24
C TRP A 242 12.20 -10.18 19.11
N SER A 243 13.44 -10.53 19.50
CA SER A 243 13.79 -11.94 19.76
C SER A 243 12.96 -12.50 20.92
N PRO A 244 12.74 -13.83 21.00
CA PRO A 244 11.98 -14.44 22.09
C PRO A 244 12.52 -14.12 23.48
N THR A 245 13.83 -13.91 23.60
CA THR A 245 14.52 -13.54 24.85
C THR A 245 14.51 -12.05 25.15
N GLY A 246 14.14 -11.19 24.16
CA GLY A 246 14.12 -9.73 24.30
C GLY A 246 15.51 -9.07 24.27
N ASP A 247 16.58 -9.82 24.07
CA ASP A 247 17.95 -9.32 24.02
C ASP A 247 18.36 -8.75 22.66
N ARG A 248 17.57 -9.04 21.60
CA ARG A 248 17.80 -8.59 20.24
C ARG A 248 16.51 -8.05 19.61
N LEU A 249 16.67 -7.12 18.68
CA LEU A 249 15.60 -6.61 17.85
C LEU A 249 16.02 -6.70 16.38
N LEU A 250 15.26 -7.44 15.58
CA LEU A 250 15.41 -7.46 14.13
C LEU A 250 14.66 -6.28 13.54
N LEU A 251 15.31 -5.55 12.63
CA LEU A 251 14.72 -4.45 11.88
C LEU A 251 14.78 -4.75 10.38
N THR A 252 13.79 -4.27 9.64
CA THR A 252 13.92 -4.10 8.19
C THR A 252 13.74 -2.65 7.83
N GLY A 253 14.45 -2.19 6.79
CA GLY A 253 14.35 -0.83 6.30
C GLY A 253 15.42 -0.51 5.27
N SER A 254 15.26 0.61 4.57
CA SER A 254 16.26 1.13 3.67
C SER A 254 16.93 2.37 4.27
N VAL A 255 18.25 2.35 4.40
CA VAL A 255 19.04 3.52 4.80
C VAL A 255 19.15 4.52 3.65
N GLU A 256 19.18 4.03 2.42
CA GLU A 256 19.20 4.85 1.22
C GLU A 256 17.76 5.29 0.86
N ASP A 257 17.59 6.52 0.43
CA ASP A 257 16.28 7.01 -0.01
C ASP A 257 15.79 6.19 -1.22
N GLY A 258 14.55 5.71 -1.16
CA GLY A 258 13.94 4.89 -2.20
C GLY A 258 14.61 3.53 -2.46
N GLY A 259 15.66 3.19 -1.72
CA GLY A 259 16.40 1.93 -1.87
C GLY A 259 15.59 0.71 -1.39
N GLN A 260 16.01 -0.48 -1.83
CA GLN A 260 15.44 -1.73 -1.35
C GLN A 260 15.77 -1.95 0.12
N PRO A 261 14.79 -2.33 0.98
CA PRO A 261 15.04 -2.64 2.39
C PRO A 261 15.96 -3.84 2.58
N ASP A 262 16.75 -3.78 3.65
CA ASP A 262 17.55 -4.89 4.17
C ASP A 262 17.16 -5.22 5.60
N PHE A 263 17.71 -6.32 6.13
CA PHE A 263 17.58 -6.67 7.54
C PHE A 263 18.78 -6.17 8.34
N TYR A 264 18.50 -5.71 9.56
CA TYR A 264 19.47 -5.24 10.54
C TYR A 264 19.17 -5.88 11.89
N LEU A 265 20.21 -6.24 12.63
CA LEU A 265 20.08 -6.78 13.97
C LEU A 265 20.63 -5.77 14.99
N TYR A 266 19.78 -5.38 15.91
CA TYR A 266 20.16 -4.58 17.07
C TYR A 266 20.32 -5.49 18.29
N THR A 267 21.42 -5.35 19.03
CA THR A 267 21.69 -6.06 20.28
C THR A 267 21.52 -5.10 21.46
N VAL A 268 20.57 -5.38 22.34
CA VAL A 268 20.18 -4.48 23.44
C VAL A 268 21.36 -4.20 24.38
N ALA A 269 22.08 -5.23 24.82
CA ALA A 269 23.15 -5.11 25.79
C ALA A 269 24.34 -4.23 25.33
N SER A 270 24.66 -4.24 24.02
CA SER A 270 25.78 -3.47 23.46
C SER A 270 25.35 -2.16 22.80
N GLY A 271 24.05 -1.98 22.51
CA GLY A 271 23.55 -0.90 21.66
C GLY A 271 24.02 -0.97 20.21
N GLY A 272 24.62 -2.10 19.79
CA GLY A 272 25.16 -2.29 18.46
C GLY A 272 24.10 -2.64 17.42
N LEU A 273 24.17 -2.00 16.23
CA LEU A 273 23.34 -2.32 15.07
C LEU A 273 24.22 -2.91 13.96
N ARG A 274 23.88 -4.09 13.48
CA ARG A 274 24.59 -4.79 12.40
C ARG A 274 23.66 -5.04 11.22
N ARG A 275 24.07 -4.68 10.00
CA ARG A 275 23.36 -5.08 8.77
C ARG A 275 23.57 -6.59 8.57
N LEU A 276 22.47 -7.31 8.32
CA LEU A 276 22.48 -8.76 8.11
C LEU A 276 22.51 -9.14 6.65
N THR A 277 21.83 -8.37 5.80
CA THR A 277 21.67 -8.69 4.38
C THR A 277 22.16 -7.55 3.51
N ASP A 278 22.54 -7.88 2.28
CA ASP A 278 22.87 -6.92 1.23
C ASP A 278 22.31 -7.44 -0.09
N ASP A 279 21.47 -6.62 -0.74
CA ASP A 279 20.79 -6.94 -2.00
C ASP A 279 19.90 -8.21 -1.96
N LEU A 280 18.88 -8.15 -1.12
CA LEU A 280 17.87 -9.22 -1.05
C LEU A 280 17.20 -9.44 -2.43
N PRO A 281 16.99 -10.71 -2.84
CA PRO A 281 16.31 -11.03 -4.11
C PRO A 281 14.79 -10.80 -4.06
N PHE A 282 14.25 -10.31 -2.96
CA PHE A 282 12.83 -10.03 -2.75
C PHE A 282 12.65 -8.74 -1.93
N LEU A 283 11.48 -8.14 -2.00
CA LEU A 283 11.06 -7.00 -1.16
C LEU A 283 10.58 -7.56 0.19
N PRO A 284 11.31 -7.37 1.30
CA PRO A 284 10.93 -7.91 2.60
C PRO A 284 9.81 -7.11 3.25
N ALA A 285 9.01 -7.79 4.06
CA ALA A 285 7.94 -7.23 4.88
C ALA A 285 7.06 -6.19 4.13
N PRO A 286 6.50 -6.53 2.96
CA PRO A 286 5.67 -5.61 2.19
C PRO A 286 4.47 -5.15 3.03
N LEU A 287 4.00 -3.94 2.75
CA LEU A 287 2.79 -3.42 3.39
C LEU A 287 1.59 -4.28 3.01
N SER A 288 0.74 -4.57 3.97
CA SER A 288 -0.58 -5.13 3.70
C SER A 288 -1.47 -4.08 3.01
N ARG A 289 -2.61 -4.50 2.46
CA ARG A 289 -3.62 -3.57 1.91
C ARG A 289 -4.16 -2.59 2.98
N SER A 290 -4.10 -2.97 4.25
CA SER A 290 -4.42 -2.07 5.38
C SER A 290 -3.31 -1.04 5.68
N GLY A 291 -2.18 -1.09 4.97
CA GLY A 291 -1.02 -0.22 5.17
C GLY A 291 -0.11 -0.61 6.33
N ALA A 292 -0.43 -1.69 7.05
CA ALA A 292 0.46 -2.22 8.08
C ALA A 292 1.59 -3.05 7.44
N PRO A 293 2.84 -2.93 7.91
CA PRO A 293 3.91 -3.83 7.47
C PRO A 293 3.60 -5.26 7.90
N SER A 294 3.95 -6.23 7.05
CA SER A 294 3.88 -7.64 7.44
C SER A 294 4.85 -7.89 8.60
N PRO A 295 4.44 -8.59 9.65
CA PRO A 295 5.29 -8.85 10.81
C PRO A 295 6.48 -9.73 10.44
N LEU A 296 7.56 -9.55 11.18
CA LEU A 296 8.70 -10.45 11.23
C LEU A 296 8.45 -11.41 12.41
N ILE A 297 8.49 -12.70 12.18
CA ILE A 297 8.12 -13.70 13.19
C ILE A 297 9.34 -14.52 13.56
N TRP A 298 9.87 -14.33 14.78
CA TRP A 298 10.87 -15.22 15.33
C TRP A 298 10.27 -16.59 15.61
N ARG A 299 10.86 -17.64 15.05
CA ARG A 299 10.47 -19.02 15.29
C ARG A 299 11.36 -19.68 16.33
N GLU A 300 12.65 -19.42 16.21
CA GLU A 300 13.70 -19.91 17.10
C GLU A 300 14.70 -18.78 17.34
N GLU A 301 15.69 -19.00 18.20
CA GLU A 301 16.68 -17.98 18.56
C GLU A 301 17.47 -17.44 17.35
N ASP A 302 17.67 -18.22 16.32
CA ASP A 302 18.46 -17.86 15.13
C ASP A 302 17.65 -17.89 13.82
N GLU A 303 16.32 -18.08 13.90
CA GLU A 303 15.46 -18.18 12.73
C GLU A 303 14.27 -17.22 12.79
N VAL A 304 14.08 -16.47 11.73
CA VAL A 304 12.93 -15.57 11.54
C VAL A 304 12.18 -15.94 10.26
N LEU A 305 10.87 -16.02 10.35
CA LEU A 305 9.98 -16.08 9.21
C LEU A 305 9.60 -14.67 8.78
N THR A 306 9.76 -14.37 7.49
CA THR A 306 9.38 -13.09 6.91
C THR A 306 8.54 -13.29 5.66
N HIS A 307 7.56 -12.42 5.48
CA HIS A 307 6.83 -12.31 4.22
C HIS A 307 7.66 -11.47 3.23
N GLY A 308 7.70 -11.88 1.97
CA GLY A 308 8.40 -11.16 0.92
C GLY A 308 7.70 -11.23 -0.43
N VAL A 309 8.07 -10.33 -1.34
CA VAL A 309 7.60 -10.35 -2.73
C VAL A 309 8.80 -10.40 -3.65
N ARG A 310 8.84 -11.41 -4.52
CA ARG A 310 9.88 -11.61 -5.53
C ARG A 310 9.24 -11.73 -6.91
N ALA A 311 9.71 -10.94 -7.87
CA ALA A 311 9.21 -10.96 -9.24
C ALA A 311 7.67 -10.85 -9.35
N GLY A 312 7.06 -10.00 -8.49
CA GLY A 312 5.61 -9.81 -8.45
C GLY A 312 4.82 -10.94 -7.77
N ALA A 313 5.48 -11.93 -7.18
CA ALA A 313 4.88 -13.08 -6.49
C ALA A 313 5.23 -13.08 -5.00
N SER A 314 4.25 -13.39 -4.14
CA SER A 314 4.46 -13.47 -2.69
C SER A 314 5.14 -14.77 -2.27
N GLY A 315 5.80 -14.73 -1.11
CA GLY A 315 6.35 -15.90 -0.46
C GLY A 315 6.62 -15.68 1.02
N LEU A 316 6.77 -16.76 1.75
CA LEU A 316 7.34 -16.80 3.09
C LEU A 316 8.78 -17.28 3.00
N TYR A 317 9.67 -16.60 3.69
CA TYR A 317 11.11 -16.85 3.66
C TYR A 317 11.64 -17.03 5.07
N HIS A 318 12.52 -18.00 5.23
CA HIS A 318 13.35 -18.10 6.42
C HIS A 318 14.54 -17.13 6.29
N LEU A 319 14.81 -16.40 7.36
CA LEU A 319 16.03 -15.61 7.53
C LEU A 319 16.84 -16.23 8.67
N GLN A 320 18.07 -16.67 8.38
CA GLN A 320 19.03 -17.13 9.38
C GLN A 320 19.78 -15.94 9.94
N ILE A 321 19.64 -15.66 11.21
CA ILE A 321 20.20 -14.46 11.87
C ILE A 321 21.73 -14.47 11.90
N ALA A 322 22.34 -15.64 12.12
CA ALA A 322 23.81 -15.77 12.19
C ALA A 322 24.47 -15.43 10.86
N SER A 323 23.95 -15.93 9.75
CA SER A 323 24.53 -15.79 8.40
C SER A 323 23.92 -14.69 7.56
N GLY A 324 22.69 -14.24 7.85
CA GLY A 324 21.90 -13.37 6.99
C GLY A 324 21.35 -14.07 5.74
N GLN A 325 21.48 -15.40 5.63
CA GLN A 325 20.95 -16.15 4.50
C GLN A 325 19.42 -16.21 4.54
N THR A 326 18.81 -16.16 3.36
CA THR A 326 17.36 -16.27 3.21
C THR A 326 17.02 -17.41 2.26
N GLU A 327 16.05 -18.24 2.65
CA GLU A 327 15.55 -19.35 1.86
C GLU A 327 14.01 -19.32 1.80
N PRO A 328 13.39 -19.62 0.65
CA PRO A 328 11.94 -19.69 0.57
C PRO A 328 11.42 -20.92 1.32
N LEU A 329 10.45 -20.72 2.20
CA LEU A 329 9.60 -21.80 2.74
C LEU A 329 8.53 -22.17 1.72
N VAL A 330 7.83 -21.16 1.19
CA VAL A 330 6.79 -21.30 0.17
C VAL A 330 6.70 -20.05 -0.68
N THR A 331 6.39 -20.21 -1.96
CA THR A 331 6.13 -19.10 -2.89
C THR A 331 4.83 -19.37 -3.64
N TRP A 332 4.09 -18.32 -3.95
CA TRP A 332 2.81 -18.38 -4.64
C TRP A 332 2.82 -17.50 -5.88
N GLN A 333 2.24 -17.96 -6.98
CA GLN A 333 1.85 -17.07 -8.08
C GLN A 333 0.56 -16.29 -7.72
N ALA A 334 0.65 -15.55 -6.62
CA ALA A 334 -0.42 -14.80 -5.99
C ALA A 334 0.18 -13.66 -5.17
N ILE A 335 -0.63 -12.71 -4.77
CA ILE A 335 -0.27 -11.74 -3.73
C ILE A 335 -1.00 -12.13 -2.45
N HIS A 336 -0.21 -12.52 -1.46
CA HIS A 336 -0.64 -12.64 -0.09
C HIS A 336 -0.25 -11.37 0.68
N SER A 337 -1.00 -10.99 1.68
CA SER A 337 -0.69 -9.83 2.53
C SER A 337 -1.21 -10.03 3.95
N GLY A 338 -0.65 -9.28 4.89
CA GLY A 338 -0.96 -9.43 6.30
C GLY A 338 -0.63 -10.84 6.81
N LEU A 339 0.43 -11.00 7.57
CA LEU A 339 0.84 -12.28 8.14
C LEU A 339 0.46 -12.34 9.62
N SER A 340 -0.25 -13.38 10.04
CA SER A 340 -0.50 -13.72 11.44
C SER A 340 -0.14 -15.17 11.64
N VAL A 341 0.55 -15.49 12.75
CA VAL A 341 1.05 -16.84 13.05
C VAL A 341 0.58 -17.27 14.44
N SER A 342 0.16 -18.53 14.57
CA SER A 342 -0.20 -19.14 15.87
C SER A 342 0.98 -19.19 16.83
N ALA A 343 0.72 -19.23 18.14
CA ALA A 343 1.78 -19.16 19.15
C ALA A 343 2.76 -20.36 19.08
N ASP A 344 2.30 -21.51 18.59
CA ASP A 344 3.14 -22.70 18.37
C ASP A 344 3.94 -22.66 17.05
N GLY A 345 3.79 -21.58 16.25
CA GLY A 345 4.51 -21.41 14.99
C GLY A 345 4.08 -22.33 13.85
N ARG A 346 2.91 -23.00 13.94
CA ARG A 346 2.49 -23.99 12.94
C ARG A 346 1.54 -23.45 11.88
N VAL A 347 0.69 -22.53 12.24
CA VAL A 347 -0.37 -22.00 11.36
C VAL A 347 -0.09 -20.54 11.04
N ALA A 348 0.04 -20.22 9.76
CA ALA A 348 0.03 -18.85 9.26
C ALA A 348 -1.30 -18.54 8.57
N VAL A 349 -1.77 -17.33 8.76
CA VAL A 349 -2.99 -16.80 8.11
C VAL A 349 -2.67 -15.52 7.38
N GLN A 350 -3.22 -15.37 6.19
CA GLN A 350 -2.98 -14.22 5.30
C GLN A 350 -4.25 -13.89 4.51
N GLU A 351 -4.37 -12.66 4.07
CA GLU A 351 -5.21 -12.30 2.94
C GLU A 351 -4.54 -12.81 1.67
N ALA A 352 -5.28 -13.43 0.77
CA ALA A 352 -4.78 -13.98 -0.48
C ALA A 352 -5.65 -13.57 -1.67
N GLY A 353 -5.02 -13.35 -2.81
CA GLY A 353 -5.67 -13.14 -4.10
C GLY A 353 -4.66 -13.30 -5.23
N ASP A 354 -5.13 -13.71 -6.39
CA ASP A 354 -4.32 -13.85 -7.60
C ASP A 354 -4.94 -13.09 -8.80
N LEU A 355 -4.51 -13.39 -10.00
CA LEU A 355 -5.05 -12.74 -11.22
C LEU A 355 -6.47 -13.19 -11.57
N ASP A 356 -6.91 -14.33 -11.03
CA ASP A 356 -8.21 -14.94 -11.31
C ASP A 356 -9.15 -14.88 -10.09
N SER A 357 -8.65 -14.47 -8.93
CA SER A 357 -9.41 -14.38 -7.68
C SER A 357 -9.20 -13.04 -6.96
N TRP A 358 -10.20 -12.62 -6.20
CA TRP A 358 -10.11 -11.44 -5.35
C TRP A 358 -9.69 -11.83 -3.94
N SER A 359 -9.79 -10.95 -3.01
CA SER A 359 -9.43 -11.04 -1.61
C SER A 359 -10.16 -12.17 -0.85
N GLU A 360 -9.43 -13.15 -0.37
CA GLU A 360 -9.91 -14.29 0.42
C GLU A 360 -9.00 -14.51 1.62
N VAL A 361 -9.39 -15.34 2.58
CA VAL A 361 -8.53 -15.78 3.69
C VAL A 361 -7.81 -17.05 3.28
N ALA A 362 -6.49 -17.08 3.42
CA ALA A 362 -5.66 -18.26 3.22
C ALA A 362 -4.98 -18.71 4.53
N VAL A 363 -4.81 -20.00 4.66
CA VAL A 363 -4.09 -20.67 5.76
C VAL A 363 -2.93 -21.44 5.18
N THR A 364 -1.76 -21.30 5.80
CA THR A 364 -0.54 -22.04 5.44
C THR A 364 -0.08 -22.84 6.65
N ASP A 365 0.12 -24.14 6.47
CA ASP A 365 0.82 -24.98 7.42
C ASP A 365 2.34 -24.71 7.29
N LEU A 366 2.95 -24.19 8.35
CA LEU A 366 4.35 -23.76 8.31
C LEU A 366 5.36 -24.92 8.43
N ALA A 367 4.91 -26.13 8.69
CA ALA A 367 5.77 -27.32 8.70
C ALA A 367 5.88 -27.94 7.29
N SER A 368 4.77 -27.98 6.55
CA SER A 368 4.72 -28.56 5.20
C SER A 368 4.87 -27.51 4.08
N GLY A 369 4.59 -26.24 4.35
CA GLY A 369 4.44 -25.18 3.34
C GLY A 369 3.12 -25.26 2.54
N GLU A 370 2.22 -26.19 2.90
CA GLU A 370 0.94 -26.34 2.21
C GLU A 370 0.01 -25.16 2.53
N SER A 371 -0.49 -24.51 1.50
CA SER A 371 -1.40 -23.36 1.61
C SER A 371 -2.77 -23.69 1.01
N ARG A 372 -3.82 -23.22 1.64
CA ARG A 372 -5.19 -23.34 1.14
C ARG A 372 -6.01 -22.11 1.44
N THR A 373 -6.81 -21.68 0.49
CA THR A 373 -7.86 -20.67 0.69
C THR A 373 -9.03 -21.30 1.45
N ILE A 374 -9.47 -20.65 2.52
CA ILE A 374 -10.53 -21.18 3.42
C ILE A 374 -11.85 -20.43 3.29
N THR A 375 -11.89 -19.36 2.49
CA THR A 375 -13.12 -18.62 2.15
C THR A 375 -13.36 -18.65 0.64
N SER A 376 -14.58 -18.31 0.22
CA SER A 376 -14.96 -18.21 -1.19
C SER A 376 -15.94 -17.05 -1.39
N LEU A 377 -15.61 -15.90 -0.81
CA LEU A 377 -16.50 -14.73 -0.70
C LEU A 377 -16.84 -14.12 -2.05
N ASN A 378 -15.92 -14.19 -3.00
CA ASN A 378 -16.03 -13.54 -4.31
C ASN A 378 -16.31 -14.53 -5.46
N ARG A 379 -16.24 -15.84 -5.19
CA ARG A 379 -16.30 -16.89 -6.22
C ARG A 379 -17.54 -16.81 -7.11
N ALA A 380 -18.70 -16.67 -6.53
CA ALA A 380 -19.96 -16.65 -7.30
C ALA A 380 -20.06 -15.44 -8.25
N GLY A 381 -19.59 -14.27 -7.81
CA GLY A 381 -19.53 -13.07 -8.65
C GLY A 381 -18.53 -13.21 -9.81
N LEU A 382 -17.35 -13.73 -9.52
CA LEU A 382 -16.31 -13.92 -10.53
C LEU A 382 -16.61 -15.09 -11.48
N ASP A 383 -17.35 -16.12 -11.06
CA ASP A 383 -17.83 -17.17 -11.98
C ASP A 383 -18.90 -16.62 -12.96
N ALA A 384 -19.72 -15.66 -12.55
CA ALA A 384 -20.69 -15.00 -13.42
C ALA A 384 -20.06 -13.98 -14.39
N ALA A 385 -19.04 -13.26 -13.94
CA ALA A 385 -18.26 -12.29 -14.72
C ALA A 385 -16.76 -12.59 -14.53
N PRO A 386 -16.22 -13.58 -15.25
CA PRO A 386 -14.87 -14.06 -15.02
C PRO A 386 -13.81 -13.00 -15.39
N PRO A 387 -12.68 -12.97 -14.66
CA PRO A 387 -11.54 -12.15 -14.99
C PRO A 387 -11.01 -12.44 -16.40
N ALA A 388 -10.32 -11.46 -16.94
CA ALA A 388 -9.67 -11.57 -18.23
C ALA A 388 -8.59 -12.67 -18.22
N ARG A 389 -8.60 -13.54 -19.21
CA ARG A 389 -7.48 -14.47 -19.44
C ARG A 389 -6.18 -13.67 -19.61
N TRP A 390 -5.11 -14.18 -19.09
CA TRP A 390 -3.81 -13.52 -19.13
C TRP A 390 -2.70 -14.47 -19.56
N GLU A 391 -1.59 -13.88 -19.98
CA GLU A 391 -0.31 -14.58 -20.17
C GLU A 391 0.81 -13.68 -19.65
N GLN A 392 1.87 -14.29 -19.13
CA GLN A 392 3.12 -13.62 -18.81
C GLN A 392 4.15 -13.88 -19.92
N PHE A 393 4.94 -12.85 -20.22
CA PHE A 393 6.07 -12.95 -21.14
C PHE A 393 7.18 -12.01 -20.73
N ASP A 394 8.39 -12.26 -21.21
CA ASP A 394 9.58 -11.49 -20.89
C ASP A 394 10.13 -10.80 -22.14
N VAL A 395 10.63 -9.58 -21.98
CA VAL A 395 11.33 -8.82 -23.02
C VAL A 395 12.78 -8.57 -22.58
N ARG A 396 13.74 -9.00 -23.42
CA ARG A 396 15.18 -8.78 -23.15
C ARG A 396 15.59 -7.39 -23.62
N ARG A 397 16.22 -6.62 -22.71
CA ARG A 397 16.82 -5.31 -22.99
C ARG A 397 18.20 -5.20 -22.35
N GLY A 398 19.25 -5.42 -23.16
CA GLY A 398 20.60 -5.55 -22.65
C GLY A 398 20.72 -6.69 -21.63
N ASP A 399 21.22 -6.40 -20.47
CA ASP A 399 21.41 -7.36 -19.38
C ASP A 399 20.12 -7.58 -18.55
N TYR A 400 19.07 -6.81 -18.81
CA TYR A 400 17.82 -6.88 -18.06
C TYR A 400 16.76 -7.73 -18.79
N THR A 401 15.96 -8.41 -18.00
CA THR A 401 14.72 -9.07 -18.41
C THR A 401 13.56 -8.28 -17.86
N ILE A 402 12.71 -7.77 -18.73
CA ILE A 402 11.55 -6.95 -18.38
C ILE A 402 10.30 -7.84 -18.42
N PRO A 403 9.71 -8.20 -17.27
CA PRO A 403 8.51 -9.03 -17.23
C PRO A 403 7.28 -8.21 -17.57
N ALA A 404 6.34 -8.86 -18.27
CA ALA A 404 5.08 -8.27 -18.68
C ALA A 404 3.94 -9.28 -18.62
N TRP A 405 2.72 -8.77 -18.45
CA TRP A 405 1.46 -9.51 -18.49
C TRP A 405 0.57 -8.92 -19.56
N LEU A 406 0.01 -9.78 -20.39
CA LEU A 406 -0.98 -9.42 -21.40
C LEU A 406 -2.33 -10.00 -21.01
N PHE A 407 -3.34 -9.14 -20.84
CA PHE A 407 -4.71 -9.52 -20.55
C PHE A 407 -5.56 -9.46 -21.82
N PHE A 408 -6.39 -10.48 -21.99
CA PHE A 408 -7.17 -10.69 -23.23
C PHE A 408 -8.66 -10.42 -22.99
N PRO A 409 -9.37 -9.87 -23.98
CA PRO A 409 -10.82 -9.73 -23.89
C PRO A 409 -11.53 -11.09 -23.83
N PRO A 410 -12.73 -11.16 -23.23
CA PRO A 410 -13.56 -12.36 -23.27
C PRO A 410 -13.83 -12.78 -24.72
N ASN A 411 -13.87 -14.10 -24.97
CA ASN A 411 -14.05 -14.66 -26.32
C ASN A 411 -12.99 -14.17 -27.33
N PHE A 412 -11.77 -14.01 -26.85
CA PHE A 412 -10.64 -13.65 -27.69
C PHE A 412 -10.53 -14.56 -28.92
N ASP A 413 -10.46 -13.94 -30.09
CA ASP A 413 -10.33 -14.60 -31.41
C ASP A 413 -9.02 -14.12 -32.05
N PRO A 414 -8.01 -14.97 -32.23
CA PRO A 414 -6.72 -14.56 -32.79
C PRO A 414 -6.80 -14.10 -34.26
N ALA A 415 -7.92 -14.31 -34.94
CA ALA A 415 -8.15 -13.80 -36.30
C ALA A 415 -8.64 -12.33 -36.30
N LYS A 416 -9.03 -11.78 -35.17
CA LYS A 416 -9.45 -10.38 -35.04
C LYS A 416 -8.30 -9.51 -34.54
N ARG A 417 -8.43 -8.20 -34.78
CA ARG A 417 -7.50 -7.19 -34.28
C ARG A 417 -8.14 -6.40 -33.15
N TYR A 418 -7.38 -6.24 -32.03
CA TYR A 418 -7.85 -5.57 -30.83
C TYR A 418 -7.00 -4.32 -30.53
N PRO A 419 -7.61 -3.23 -30.05
CA PRO A 419 -6.86 -2.09 -29.56
C PRO A 419 -6.03 -2.49 -28.33
N VAL A 420 -4.83 -1.88 -28.19
CA VAL A 420 -3.86 -2.19 -27.15
C VAL A 420 -3.72 -1.02 -26.18
N ILE A 421 -3.84 -1.27 -24.89
CA ILE A 421 -3.58 -0.28 -23.84
C ILE A 421 -2.34 -0.69 -23.06
N LEU A 422 -1.35 0.21 -23.01
CA LEU A 422 -0.19 0.10 -22.14
C LEU A 422 -0.57 0.68 -20.76
N ASP A 423 -0.51 -0.16 -19.73
CA ASP A 423 -0.79 0.20 -18.33
C ASP A 423 0.53 0.34 -17.58
N VAL A 424 0.79 1.53 -17.00
CA VAL A 424 2.05 1.88 -16.32
C VAL A 424 1.81 2.09 -14.84
N HIS A 425 2.46 1.28 -13.98
CA HIS A 425 2.31 1.37 -12.54
C HIS A 425 2.93 2.65 -11.94
N GLY A 426 2.54 2.99 -10.73
CA GLY A 426 3.09 4.08 -9.94
C GLY A 426 4.41 3.75 -9.25
N GLY A 427 4.98 4.71 -8.56
CA GLY A 427 6.21 4.52 -7.79
C GLY A 427 7.28 5.57 -8.08
N PRO A 428 8.37 5.29 -8.82
CA PRO A 428 8.71 4.20 -9.76
C PRO A 428 8.92 2.81 -9.15
N HIS A 429 9.12 2.75 -7.83
CA HIS A 429 9.38 1.49 -7.12
C HIS A 429 8.10 0.69 -6.78
N GLY A 430 6.97 0.97 -7.44
CA GLY A 430 5.83 0.06 -7.50
C GLY A 430 6.16 -1.19 -8.32
N TYR A 431 5.20 -2.11 -8.41
CA TYR A 431 5.27 -3.27 -9.30
C TYR A 431 3.88 -3.79 -9.60
N TYR A 432 3.72 -4.38 -10.77
CA TYR A 432 2.62 -5.31 -11.05
C TYR A 432 3.02 -6.72 -10.62
N GLY A 433 2.03 -7.52 -10.25
CA GLY A 433 2.23 -8.88 -9.81
C GLY A 433 0.96 -9.70 -9.99
N TYR A 434 0.93 -10.84 -9.37
CA TYR A 434 -0.15 -11.81 -9.48
C TYR A 434 -1.34 -11.42 -8.58
N HIS A 435 -1.99 -10.29 -8.88
CA HIS A 435 -3.23 -9.86 -8.22
C HIS A 435 -4.18 -9.22 -9.22
N LEU A 436 -5.47 -9.42 -9.01
CA LEU A 436 -6.53 -8.80 -9.80
C LEU A 436 -6.51 -7.28 -9.63
N ASN A 437 -6.29 -6.56 -10.73
CA ASN A 437 -6.30 -5.11 -10.78
C ASN A 437 -7.58 -4.61 -11.45
N ALA A 438 -8.35 -3.75 -10.78
CA ALA A 438 -9.65 -3.29 -11.25
C ALA A 438 -9.58 -2.59 -12.61
N THR A 439 -8.58 -1.73 -12.86
CA THR A 439 -8.42 -1.03 -14.15
C THR A 439 -8.11 -2.00 -15.27
N GLN A 440 -7.14 -2.92 -15.06
CA GLN A 440 -6.76 -3.93 -16.06
C GLN A 440 -7.95 -4.80 -16.42
N GLN A 441 -8.70 -5.28 -15.41
CA GLN A 441 -9.86 -6.12 -15.61
C GLN A 441 -11.03 -5.38 -16.25
N CYS A 442 -11.28 -4.13 -15.85
CA CYS A 442 -12.30 -3.29 -16.46
C CYS A 442 -12.03 -3.12 -17.96
N LEU A 443 -10.81 -2.76 -18.34
CA LEU A 443 -10.45 -2.52 -19.74
C LEU A 443 -10.40 -3.82 -20.54
N ALA A 444 -9.72 -4.86 -20.01
CA ALA A 444 -9.55 -6.10 -20.75
C ALA A 444 -10.90 -6.82 -21.00
N THR A 445 -11.74 -6.95 -19.96
CA THR A 445 -13.04 -7.62 -20.12
C THR A 445 -14.01 -6.83 -21.00
N ASN A 446 -13.73 -5.56 -21.27
CA ASN A 446 -14.52 -4.69 -22.14
C ASN A 446 -13.93 -4.49 -23.54
N GLY A 447 -13.04 -5.38 -24.00
CA GLY A 447 -12.67 -5.48 -25.41
C GLY A 447 -11.25 -5.05 -25.79
N PHE A 448 -10.42 -4.64 -24.82
CA PHE A 448 -9.04 -4.23 -25.06
C PHE A 448 -8.04 -5.36 -24.76
N LEU A 449 -6.92 -5.37 -25.46
CA LEU A 449 -5.70 -5.99 -24.97
C LEU A 449 -5.06 -5.00 -23.98
N VAL A 450 -4.79 -5.44 -22.76
CA VAL A 450 -4.12 -4.61 -21.75
C VAL A 450 -2.76 -5.22 -21.45
N VAL A 451 -1.68 -4.46 -21.67
CA VAL A 451 -0.33 -4.88 -21.34
C VAL A 451 0.19 -4.09 -20.15
N ALA A 452 0.61 -4.81 -19.13
CA ALA A 452 1.23 -4.28 -17.91
C ALA A 452 2.64 -4.86 -17.78
N SER A 453 3.61 -4.07 -17.32
CA SER A 453 4.98 -4.55 -17.16
C SER A 453 5.68 -3.89 -15.98
N ASN A 454 6.78 -4.51 -15.55
CA ASN A 454 7.68 -3.97 -14.54
C ASN A 454 9.00 -3.52 -15.20
N PRO A 455 9.09 -2.26 -15.66
CA PRO A 455 10.32 -1.71 -16.20
C PRO A 455 11.40 -1.60 -15.11
N ARG A 456 12.66 -1.33 -15.49
CA ARG A 456 13.69 -0.94 -14.55
C ARG A 456 13.21 0.17 -13.63
N GLY A 457 13.52 0.09 -12.34
CA GLY A 457 12.95 0.92 -11.28
C GLY A 457 11.93 0.21 -10.42
N SER A 458 11.26 -0.84 -10.92
CA SER A 458 10.28 -1.61 -10.15
C SER A 458 10.93 -2.37 -8.99
N SER A 459 10.22 -2.47 -7.86
CA SER A 459 10.60 -3.31 -6.71
C SER A 459 10.40 -4.79 -7.00
N SER A 460 10.84 -5.64 -6.07
CA SER A 460 10.74 -7.11 -6.08
C SER A 460 11.68 -7.86 -7.06
N TYR A 461 12.60 -7.14 -7.71
CA TYR A 461 13.60 -7.69 -8.64
C TYR A 461 15.04 -7.47 -8.16
N GLY A 462 15.24 -7.11 -6.89
CA GLY A 462 16.55 -6.79 -6.32
C GLY A 462 16.91 -5.30 -6.43
N ARG A 463 17.95 -4.91 -5.69
CA ARG A 463 18.38 -3.50 -5.56
C ARG A 463 18.84 -2.92 -6.89
N GLN A 464 19.64 -3.67 -7.65
CA GLN A 464 20.17 -3.18 -8.92
C GLN A 464 19.07 -2.81 -9.91
N PHE A 465 18.03 -3.63 -9.98
CA PHE A 465 16.86 -3.39 -10.83
C PHE A 465 16.07 -2.16 -10.37
N ALA A 466 15.80 -2.07 -9.07
CA ALA A 466 15.06 -0.95 -8.49
C ALA A 466 15.84 0.38 -8.61
N ALA A 467 17.14 0.37 -8.36
CA ALA A 467 17.98 1.58 -8.42
C ALA A 467 18.28 2.05 -9.85
N ALA A 468 18.05 1.24 -10.87
CA ALA A 468 18.41 1.57 -12.26
C ALA A 468 17.67 2.80 -12.84
N VAL A 469 16.58 3.23 -12.20
CA VAL A 469 15.80 4.43 -12.59
C VAL A 469 16.31 5.71 -11.91
N VAL A 470 17.16 5.59 -10.88
CA VAL A 470 17.69 6.75 -10.16
C VAL A 470 18.58 7.56 -11.09
N ASN A 471 18.34 8.87 -11.16
CA ASN A 471 18.96 9.81 -12.10
C ASN A 471 18.58 9.61 -13.58
N ASP A 472 17.70 8.66 -13.90
CA ASP A 472 17.35 8.31 -15.28
C ASP A 472 15.83 8.18 -15.52
N ASN A 473 14.99 8.73 -14.65
CA ASN A 473 13.52 8.71 -14.87
C ASN A 473 13.15 9.18 -16.28
N GLY A 474 12.36 8.39 -17.00
CA GLY A 474 12.00 8.65 -18.40
C GLY A 474 13.13 8.32 -19.39
N GLY A 475 14.17 7.61 -18.95
CA GLY A 475 15.26 7.10 -19.78
C GLY A 475 15.05 5.63 -20.13
N GLU A 476 15.82 4.77 -19.51
CA GLU A 476 15.77 3.33 -19.82
C GLU A 476 14.46 2.66 -19.38
N ASP A 477 13.79 3.17 -18.36
CA ASP A 477 12.45 2.75 -17.95
C ASP A 477 11.39 3.02 -19.03
N TYR A 478 11.46 4.19 -19.71
CA TYR A 478 10.64 4.50 -20.88
C TYR A 478 10.93 3.53 -22.05
N HIS A 479 12.20 3.27 -22.33
CA HIS A 479 12.58 2.36 -23.40
C HIS A 479 12.17 0.91 -23.11
N ASP A 480 12.15 0.49 -21.84
CA ASP A 480 11.63 -0.82 -21.43
C ASP A 480 10.13 -0.96 -21.75
N LEU A 481 9.35 0.06 -21.39
CA LEU A 481 7.92 0.12 -21.70
C LEU A 481 7.63 0.08 -23.20
N MET A 482 8.41 0.83 -23.99
CA MET A 482 8.26 0.84 -25.46
C MET A 482 8.61 -0.51 -26.05
N ALA A 483 9.64 -1.20 -25.57
CA ALA A 483 10.01 -2.54 -26.03
C ALA A 483 8.93 -3.58 -25.69
N VAL A 484 8.30 -3.48 -24.53
CA VAL A 484 7.18 -4.34 -24.16
C VAL A 484 5.97 -4.09 -25.07
N LEU A 485 5.65 -2.82 -25.35
CA LEU A 485 4.59 -2.47 -26.29
C LEU A 485 4.90 -3.03 -27.69
N ASP A 486 6.13 -2.89 -28.19
CA ASP A 486 6.56 -3.41 -29.50
C ASP A 486 6.35 -4.92 -29.57
N ALA A 487 6.77 -5.68 -28.55
CA ALA A 487 6.59 -7.13 -28.50
C ALA A 487 5.11 -7.56 -28.53
N VAL A 488 4.20 -6.73 -28.03
CA VAL A 488 2.75 -6.97 -28.16
C VAL A 488 2.25 -6.60 -29.55
N LEU A 489 2.72 -5.49 -30.13
CA LEU A 489 2.28 -5.00 -31.45
C LEU A 489 2.79 -5.86 -32.61
N GLU A 490 3.81 -6.67 -32.41
CA GLU A 490 4.26 -7.69 -33.39
C GLU A 490 3.27 -8.86 -33.52
N ARG A 491 2.34 -9.02 -32.56
CA ARG A 491 1.36 -10.10 -32.58
C ARG A 491 0.24 -9.79 -33.58
N PRO A 492 -0.20 -10.78 -34.41
CA PRO A 492 -1.13 -10.53 -35.52
C PRO A 492 -2.50 -9.99 -35.09
N TYR A 493 -2.89 -10.23 -33.85
CA TYR A 493 -4.14 -9.78 -33.27
C TYR A 493 -4.07 -8.41 -32.57
N ALA A 494 -2.89 -7.81 -32.41
CA ALA A 494 -2.73 -6.46 -31.90
C ALA A 494 -2.89 -5.42 -33.02
N ASP A 495 -3.65 -4.36 -32.75
CA ASP A 495 -3.87 -3.26 -33.68
C ASP A 495 -2.96 -2.08 -33.37
N SER A 496 -1.86 -1.96 -34.12
CA SER A 496 -0.89 -0.88 -33.94
C SER A 496 -1.44 0.52 -34.25
N ALA A 497 -2.57 0.61 -34.97
CA ALA A 497 -3.24 1.87 -35.27
C ALA A 497 -4.16 2.34 -34.12
N ARG A 498 -4.46 1.47 -33.16
CA ARG A 498 -5.36 1.73 -32.02
C ARG A 498 -4.66 1.44 -30.69
N THR A 499 -3.69 2.27 -30.33
CA THR A 499 -2.92 2.15 -29.08
C THR A 499 -3.27 3.25 -28.10
N GLY A 500 -3.45 2.88 -26.84
CA GLY A 500 -3.67 3.79 -25.71
C GLY A 500 -2.61 3.61 -24.62
N ILE A 501 -2.48 4.61 -23.76
CA ILE A 501 -1.62 4.55 -22.59
C ILE A 501 -2.37 5.09 -21.36
N TRP A 502 -2.20 4.43 -20.22
CA TRP A 502 -2.71 4.83 -18.93
C TRP A 502 -1.64 4.69 -17.85
N GLY A 503 -1.62 5.60 -16.91
CA GLY A 503 -0.83 5.45 -15.70
C GLY A 503 -1.21 6.46 -14.63
N TYR A 504 -0.91 6.13 -13.36
CA TYR A 504 -1.20 6.93 -12.19
C TYR A 504 0.07 7.24 -11.41
N SER A 505 0.18 8.46 -10.83
CA SER A 505 1.35 8.85 -10.04
C SER A 505 2.62 8.89 -10.91
N TYR A 506 3.64 8.11 -10.61
CA TYR A 506 4.77 7.92 -11.52
C TYR A 506 4.31 7.37 -12.90
N GLY A 507 3.30 6.49 -12.94
CA GLY A 507 2.68 6.09 -14.21
C GLY A 507 2.06 7.26 -14.96
N GLY A 508 1.49 8.25 -14.24
CA GLY A 508 1.03 9.51 -14.81
C GLY A 508 2.16 10.38 -15.33
N TYR A 509 3.28 10.46 -14.58
CA TYR A 509 4.52 11.09 -15.06
C TYR A 509 4.99 10.42 -16.37
N MET A 510 5.10 9.09 -16.37
CA MET A 510 5.55 8.33 -17.53
C MET A 510 4.59 8.45 -18.72
N THR A 511 3.29 8.51 -18.48
CA THR A 511 2.29 8.78 -19.53
C THR A 511 2.55 10.15 -20.15
N ALA A 512 2.58 11.22 -19.36
CA ALA A 512 2.85 12.58 -19.87
C ALA A 512 4.22 12.69 -20.56
N TRP A 513 5.26 12.03 -20.01
CA TRP A 513 6.59 11.94 -20.60
C TRP A 513 6.57 11.29 -21.98
N THR A 514 5.92 10.12 -22.06
CA THR A 514 5.81 9.32 -23.30
C THR A 514 5.13 10.12 -24.41
N LEU A 515 4.07 10.86 -24.12
CA LEU A 515 3.36 11.67 -25.11
C LEU A 515 4.22 12.80 -25.70
N GLY A 516 5.22 13.29 -24.96
CA GLY A 516 6.21 14.24 -25.46
C GLY A 516 7.35 13.60 -26.28
N GLN A 517 7.46 12.26 -26.32
CA GLN A 517 8.51 11.52 -27.03
C GLN A 517 8.02 10.86 -28.32
N THR A 518 6.70 10.53 -28.43
CA THR A 518 6.17 9.74 -29.54
C THR A 518 4.70 10.06 -29.82
N ASP A 519 4.26 9.88 -31.07
CA ASP A 519 2.87 10.04 -31.54
C ASP A 519 2.15 8.69 -31.75
N ARG A 520 2.71 7.61 -31.25
CA ARG A 520 2.18 6.24 -31.40
C ARG A 520 0.79 6.09 -30.80
N PHE A 521 0.55 6.74 -29.65
CA PHE A 521 -0.70 6.60 -28.91
C PHE A 521 -1.80 7.48 -29.50
N LYS A 522 -3.02 6.92 -29.58
CA LYS A 522 -4.22 7.61 -30.10
C LYS A 522 -5.13 8.10 -28.99
N ALA A 523 -4.93 7.62 -27.76
CA ALA A 523 -5.59 8.09 -26.57
C ALA A 523 -4.66 7.93 -25.36
N ALA A 524 -4.74 8.84 -24.42
CA ALA A 524 -4.00 8.78 -23.16
C ALA A 524 -4.88 9.12 -21.98
N ILE A 525 -4.62 8.47 -20.84
CA ILE A 525 -5.21 8.86 -19.55
C ILE A 525 -4.08 9.04 -18.55
N CYS A 526 -3.98 10.24 -18.00
CA CYS A 526 -2.90 10.65 -17.13
C CYS A 526 -3.43 10.93 -15.72
N GLY A 527 -3.20 10.01 -14.79
CA GLY A 527 -3.68 10.14 -13.42
C GLY A 527 -2.64 10.75 -12.49
N ALA A 528 -2.99 11.81 -11.76
CA ALA A 528 -2.16 12.48 -10.77
C ALA A 528 -0.68 12.58 -11.17
N PRO A 529 -0.34 13.18 -12.32
CA PRO A 529 1.02 13.22 -12.84
C PRO A 529 1.97 14.02 -11.95
N ARG A 530 3.25 13.71 -12.02
CA ARG A 530 4.32 14.65 -11.72
C ARG A 530 4.77 15.28 -13.04
N PHE A 531 4.25 16.47 -13.37
CA PHE A 531 4.42 17.09 -14.67
C PHE A 531 5.69 17.96 -14.75
N ASP A 532 6.01 18.67 -13.69
CA ASP A 532 7.20 19.49 -13.56
C ASP A 532 7.95 19.15 -12.27
N ASN A 533 9.18 18.63 -12.41
CA ASN A 533 9.93 18.11 -11.28
C ASN A 533 10.38 19.20 -10.29
N GLU A 534 10.69 20.43 -10.74
CA GLU A 534 11.09 21.52 -9.86
C GLU A 534 9.92 21.96 -8.98
N SER A 535 8.75 22.21 -9.58
CA SER A 535 7.56 22.61 -8.83
C SER A 535 7.02 21.48 -7.95
N ALA A 536 7.11 20.22 -8.41
CA ALA A 536 6.76 19.05 -7.59
C ALA A 536 7.64 18.93 -6.35
N TYR A 537 8.97 19.11 -6.48
CA TYR A 537 9.89 19.09 -5.35
C TYR A 537 9.51 20.11 -4.27
N GLY A 538 9.11 21.31 -4.68
CA GLY A 538 8.75 22.40 -3.75
C GLY A 538 7.34 22.31 -3.16
N SER A 539 6.45 21.51 -3.75
CA SER A 539 5.03 21.51 -3.40
C SER A 539 4.47 20.16 -2.95
N CYS A 540 5.18 19.05 -3.08
CA CYS A 540 4.74 17.76 -2.55
C CYS A 540 5.01 17.62 -1.03
N ASP A 541 4.51 16.55 -0.44
CA ASP A 541 4.61 16.29 1.00
C ASP A 541 6.04 15.92 1.46
N ASP A 542 6.88 15.35 0.58
CA ASP A 542 8.29 15.06 0.89
C ASP A 542 9.20 15.11 -0.36
N GLY A 543 9.40 16.32 -0.89
CA GLY A 543 10.19 16.55 -2.10
C GLY A 543 11.61 16.00 -2.07
N PRO A 544 12.38 16.19 -0.98
CA PRO A 544 13.74 15.65 -0.90
C PRO A 544 13.82 14.14 -1.00
N ASN A 545 12.92 13.40 -0.35
CA ASN A 545 12.93 11.94 -0.33
C ASN A 545 12.21 11.29 -1.52
N LEU A 546 11.51 12.09 -2.34
CA LEU A 546 10.86 11.65 -3.57
C LEU A 546 11.63 12.16 -4.80
N SER A 547 11.35 13.39 -5.22
CA SER A 547 11.96 13.97 -6.41
C SER A 547 13.46 14.17 -6.25
N GLY A 548 13.94 14.59 -5.06
CA GLY A 548 15.36 14.78 -4.78
C GLY A 548 16.15 13.48 -4.92
N TYR A 549 15.66 12.39 -4.33
CA TYR A 549 16.26 11.07 -4.49
C TYR A 549 16.32 10.64 -5.97
N GLN A 550 15.20 10.75 -6.68
CA GLN A 550 15.11 10.29 -8.07
C GLN A 550 15.97 11.14 -9.03
N MET A 551 16.21 12.41 -8.71
CA MET A 551 17.01 13.33 -9.51
C MET A 551 18.46 13.47 -9.00
N GLY A 552 18.83 12.76 -7.92
CA GLY A 552 20.19 12.74 -7.36
C GLY A 552 20.61 14.02 -6.64
N GLY A 553 19.68 14.77 -6.09
CA GLY A 553 19.93 15.99 -5.32
C GLY A 553 18.81 17.00 -5.38
N THR A 554 19.13 18.24 -5.03
CA THR A 554 18.17 19.35 -5.03
C THR A 554 18.02 19.99 -6.42
N PRO A 555 16.93 20.73 -6.71
CA PRO A 555 16.77 21.42 -8.00
C PRO A 555 17.87 22.42 -8.33
N TRP A 556 18.50 23.04 -7.33
CA TRP A 556 19.60 23.99 -7.57
C TRP A 556 20.96 23.31 -7.80
N GLU A 557 21.14 22.06 -7.35
CA GLU A 557 22.33 21.23 -7.64
C GLU A 557 22.21 20.49 -8.96
N GLN A 558 20.99 20.02 -9.31
CA GLN A 558 20.71 19.16 -10.46
C GLN A 558 19.74 19.80 -11.45
N ARG A 559 19.80 21.13 -11.63
CA ARG A 559 18.79 21.91 -12.37
C ARG A 559 18.53 21.36 -13.77
N GLU A 560 19.56 21.07 -14.52
CA GLU A 560 19.45 20.54 -15.88
C GLU A 560 18.63 19.24 -15.89
N ARG A 561 18.92 18.31 -14.98
CA ARG A 561 18.21 17.03 -14.87
C ARG A 561 16.75 17.24 -14.45
N PHE A 562 16.47 18.15 -13.50
CA PHE A 562 15.10 18.47 -13.12
C PHE A 562 14.28 18.98 -14.30
N VAL A 563 14.84 19.85 -15.13
CA VAL A 563 14.18 20.40 -16.32
C VAL A 563 14.06 19.34 -17.42
N ASP A 564 15.14 18.71 -17.81
CA ASP A 564 15.20 17.79 -18.96
C ASP A 564 14.37 16.52 -18.77
N ARG A 565 14.21 16.09 -17.49
CA ARG A 565 13.39 14.93 -17.11
C ARG A 565 11.96 15.30 -16.69
N SER A 566 11.56 16.55 -16.87
CA SER A 566 10.17 16.99 -16.69
C SER A 566 9.36 16.81 -17.96
N PRO A 567 8.17 16.17 -17.91
CA PRO A 567 7.24 16.15 -19.04
C PRO A 567 6.94 17.54 -19.60
N SER A 568 6.91 18.58 -18.73
CA SER A 568 6.70 19.98 -19.11
C SER A 568 7.66 20.50 -20.19
N ALA A 569 8.92 20.03 -20.20
CA ALA A 569 9.93 20.45 -21.18
C ALA A 569 9.55 20.12 -22.62
N ARG A 570 8.76 19.06 -22.84
CA ARG A 570 8.38 18.56 -24.17
C ARG A 570 6.87 18.55 -24.41
N ALA A 571 6.07 19.03 -23.48
CA ALA A 571 4.61 18.99 -23.57
C ALA A 571 4.04 19.73 -24.78
N HIS A 572 4.74 20.75 -25.30
CA HIS A 572 4.39 21.45 -26.54
C HIS A 572 4.38 20.57 -27.80
N LEU A 573 4.96 19.38 -27.72
CA LEU A 573 4.99 18.37 -28.82
C LEU A 573 3.77 17.43 -28.78
N ILE A 574 3.02 17.39 -27.69
CA ILE A 574 1.91 16.45 -27.49
C ILE A 574 0.77 16.75 -28.46
N ARG A 575 0.23 15.68 -29.08
CA ARG A 575 -0.92 15.73 -30.00
C ARG A 575 -2.00 14.72 -29.65
N THR A 576 -1.70 13.79 -28.74
CA THR A 576 -2.58 12.70 -28.35
C THR A 576 -3.71 13.22 -27.45
N PRO A 577 -4.98 12.98 -27.76
CA PRO A 577 -6.10 13.26 -26.88
C PRO A 577 -5.85 12.72 -25.47
N THR A 578 -5.96 13.58 -24.44
CA THR A 578 -5.52 13.24 -23.10
C THR A 578 -6.58 13.57 -22.04
N LEU A 579 -7.04 12.54 -21.31
CA LEU A 579 -7.84 12.70 -20.10
C LEU A 579 -6.92 12.80 -18.88
N ILE A 580 -7.07 13.84 -18.08
CA ILE A 580 -6.34 14.05 -16.83
C ILE A 580 -7.27 13.77 -15.65
N ILE A 581 -6.84 12.95 -14.68
CA ILE A 581 -7.61 12.57 -13.49
C ILE A 581 -6.80 12.94 -12.25
N HIS A 582 -7.38 13.73 -11.29
CA HIS A 582 -6.63 14.19 -10.13
C HIS A 582 -7.51 14.41 -8.89
N GLY A 583 -7.01 14.04 -7.71
CA GLY A 583 -7.62 14.38 -6.43
C GLY A 583 -7.29 15.81 -6.00
N GLU A 584 -8.26 16.59 -5.53
CA GLU A 584 -8.03 18.00 -5.15
C GLU A 584 -7.20 18.16 -3.86
N ALA A 585 -7.18 17.13 -3.00
CA ALA A 585 -6.40 17.11 -1.76
C ALA A 585 -5.16 16.21 -1.88
N ASP A 586 -4.64 16.04 -3.11
CA ASP A 586 -3.42 15.28 -3.37
C ASP A 586 -2.19 16.10 -2.94
N ASP A 587 -1.56 15.69 -1.85
CA ASP A 587 -0.32 16.29 -1.34
C ASP A 587 0.94 15.54 -1.84
N ARG A 588 0.79 14.34 -2.41
CA ARG A 588 1.88 13.53 -2.95
C ARG A 588 2.31 13.98 -4.35
N CYS A 589 1.34 14.04 -5.27
CA CYS A 589 1.49 14.70 -6.57
C CYS A 589 0.53 15.89 -6.56
N PRO A 590 0.97 17.08 -6.12
CA PRO A 590 0.05 18.19 -5.86
C PRO A 590 -0.78 18.57 -7.09
N LEU A 591 -2.02 18.98 -6.86
CA LEU A 591 -3.01 19.31 -7.90
C LEU A 591 -2.47 20.26 -8.98
N ASN A 592 -1.57 21.17 -8.61
CA ASN A 592 -0.94 22.10 -9.56
C ASN A 592 -0.17 21.39 -10.68
N GLN A 593 0.24 20.13 -10.50
CA GLN A 593 0.90 19.35 -11.54
C GLN A 593 -0.09 18.99 -12.68
N GLY A 594 -1.31 18.58 -12.32
CA GLY A 594 -2.40 18.37 -13.28
C GLY A 594 -2.88 19.68 -13.94
N GLU A 595 -2.95 20.77 -13.17
CA GLU A 595 -3.34 22.09 -13.68
C GLU A 595 -2.33 22.63 -14.70
N GLN A 596 -1.03 22.50 -14.44
CA GLN A 596 0.01 22.88 -15.40
C GLN A 596 -0.09 22.07 -16.69
N PHE A 597 -0.30 20.74 -16.56
CA PHE A 597 -0.44 19.87 -17.71
C PHE A 597 -1.67 20.22 -18.55
N PHE A 598 -2.83 20.36 -17.91
CA PHE A 598 -4.08 20.74 -18.57
C PHE A 598 -3.94 22.08 -19.33
N ASN A 599 -3.45 23.13 -18.65
CA ASN A 599 -3.29 24.43 -19.28
C ASN A 599 -2.31 24.41 -20.47
N THR A 600 -1.24 23.61 -20.38
CA THR A 600 -0.30 23.43 -21.49
C THR A 600 -0.98 22.77 -22.70
N LEU A 601 -1.77 21.71 -22.47
CA LEU A 601 -2.48 21.02 -23.55
C LEU A 601 -3.54 21.94 -24.21
N MET A 602 -4.26 22.72 -23.40
CA MET A 602 -5.23 23.69 -23.91
C MET A 602 -4.56 24.78 -24.77
N GLU A 603 -3.41 25.30 -24.34
CA GLU A 603 -2.68 26.34 -25.05
C GLU A 603 -2.18 25.87 -26.43
N ILE A 604 -1.76 24.60 -26.54
CA ILE A 604 -1.31 24.02 -27.82
C ILE A 604 -2.47 23.48 -28.67
N GLY A 605 -3.71 23.58 -28.21
CA GLY A 605 -4.90 23.10 -28.91
C GLY A 605 -5.02 21.59 -28.97
N CYS A 606 -4.41 20.85 -28.01
CA CYS A 606 -4.56 19.43 -27.87
C CYS A 606 -5.89 19.09 -27.20
N GLU A 607 -6.64 18.13 -27.74
CA GLU A 607 -7.89 17.66 -27.14
C GLU A 607 -7.61 17.12 -25.73
N THR A 608 -8.27 17.70 -24.73
CA THR A 608 -8.04 17.34 -23.33
C THR A 608 -9.26 17.57 -22.44
N GLU A 609 -9.43 16.70 -21.45
CA GLU A 609 -10.40 16.84 -20.37
C GLU A 609 -9.66 16.73 -19.03
N PHE A 610 -10.01 17.56 -18.04
CA PHE A 610 -9.45 17.53 -16.69
C PHE A 610 -10.52 17.24 -15.65
N VAL A 611 -10.50 16.06 -15.07
CA VAL A 611 -11.45 15.62 -14.04
C VAL A 611 -10.81 15.74 -12.67
N ARG A 612 -11.41 16.57 -11.81
CA ARG A 612 -10.96 16.86 -10.45
C ARG A 612 -11.92 16.23 -9.45
N TYR A 613 -11.37 15.49 -8.48
CA TYR A 613 -12.16 14.81 -7.45
C TYR A 613 -12.06 15.55 -6.10
N PRO A 614 -13.14 16.23 -5.65
CA PRO A 614 -13.15 17.02 -4.43
C PRO A 614 -12.75 16.24 -3.19
N ASN A 615 -11.91 16.85 -2.35
CA ASN A 615 -11.43 16.27 -1.08
C ASN A 615 -10.71 14.91 -1.18
N CYS A 616 -10.27 14.51 -2.35
CA CYS A 616 -9.58 13.25 -2.57
C CYS A 616 -8.07 13.43 -2.51
N SER A 617 -7.41 12.59 -1.70
CA SER A 617 -5.94 12.46 -1.63
C SER A 617 -5.39 11.60 -2.77
N HIS A 618 -4.08 11.41 -2.81
CA HIS A 618 -3.38 10.64 -3.85
C HIS A 618 -3.91 9.21 -4.04
N GLY A 619 -4.28 8.53 -2.96
CA GLY A 619 -4.75 7.14 -2.99
C GLY A 619 -6.23 6.93 -3.38
N PHE A 620 -6.97 7.97 -3.74
CA PHE A 620 -8.44 7.88 -3.88
C PHE A 620 -8.92 6.89 -4.95
N VAL A 621 -8.15 6.65 -5.99
CA VAL A 621 -8.51 5.70 -7.06
C VAL A 621 -8.66 4.27 -6.55
N SER A 622 -8.03 3.92 -5.43
CA SER A 622 -8.12 2.59 -4.80
C SER A 622 -8.90 2.59 -3.49
N SER A 623 -8.84 3.67 -2.70
CA SER A 623 -9.39 3.73 -1.34
C SER A 623 -10.34 4.92 -1.09
N GLY A 624 -10.61 5.72 -2.11
CA GLY A 624 -11.55 6.85 -2.03
C GLY A 624 -13.01 6.44 -2.02
N PRO A 625 -13.93 7.44 -2.05
CA PRO A 625 -15.37 7.20 -2.14
C PRO A 625 -15.71 6.23 -3.27
N PRO A 626 -16.59 5.24 -3.03
CA PRO A 626 -16.96 4.26 -4.05
C PRO A 626 -17.47 4.90 -5.36
N GLU A 627 -18.22 5.98 -5.26
CA GLU A 627 -18.72 6.71 -6.42
C GLU A 627 -17.59 7.26 -7.31
N TYR A 628 -16.54 7.76 -6.69
CA TYR A 628 -15.41 8.30 -7.43
C TYR A 628 -14.56 7.19 -8.04
N ARG A 629 -14.41 6.06 -7.36
CA ARG A 629 -13.74 4.88 -7.90
C ARG A 629 -14.48 4.30 -9.11
N GLU A 630 -15.83 4.24 -9.04
CA GLU A 630 -16.67 3.85 -10.17
C GLU A 630 -16.57 4.85 -11.32
N ASP A 631 -16.63 6.17 -11.04
CA ASP A 631 -16.53 7.22 -12.05
C ASP A 631 -15.19 7.19 -12.77
N VAL A 632 -14.08 6.98 -12.05
CA VAL A 632 -12.73 6.82 -12.65
C VAL A 632 -12.73 5.68 -13.66
N LEU A 633 -13.17 4.48 -13.27
CA LEU A 633 -13.21 3.32 -14.17
C LEU A 633 -14.15 3.54 -15.36
N THR A 634 -15.28 4.20 -15.13
CA THR A 634 -16.26 4.52 -16.17
C THR A 634 -15.70 5.49 -17.20
N ARG A 635 -15.01 6.56 -16.74
CA ARG A 635 -14.35 7.54 -17.64
C ARG A 635 -13.20 6.92 -18.39
N GLN A 636 -12.39 6.09 -17.74
CA GLN A 636 -11.30 5.37 -18.40
C GLN A 636 -11.83 4.53 -19.56
N LEU A 637 -12.88 3.75 -19.31
CA LEU A 637 -13.50 2.90 -20.32
C LEU A 637 -14.14 3.73 -21.44
N ALA A 638 -14.86 4.81 -21.12
CA ALA A 638 -15.49 5.70 -22.10
C ALA A 638 -14.46 6.37 -23.00
N TRP A 639 -13.40 6.96 -22.43
CA TRP A 639 -12.34 7.65 -23.17
C TRP A 639 -11.65 6.74 -24.16
N PHE A 640 -11.25 5.53 -23.73
CA PHE A 640 -10.61 4.59 -24.63
C PHE A 640 -11.57 4.04 -25.71
N ARG A 641 -12.85 3.85 -25.40
CA ARG A 641 -13.85 3.47 -26.42
C ARG A 641 -14.05 4.55 -27.48
N GLU A 642 -14.13 5.80 -27.08
CA GLU A 642 -14.30 6.93 -27.99
C GLU A 642 -13.14 7.05 -28.96
N HIS A 643 -11.91 6.94 -28.48
CA HIS A 643 -10.73 7.22 -29.29
C HIS A 643 -10.10 5.99 -29.95
N LEU A 644 -10.34 4.78 -29.43
CA LEU A 644 -9.76 3.55 -29.95
C LEU A 644 -10.80 2.61 -30.60
N GLY A 645 -12.09 2.77 -30.27
CA GLY A 645 -13.17 1.96 -30.82
C GLY A 645 -13.05 0.48 -30.42
N ALA A 646 -13.66 0.09 -29.28
CA ALA A 646 -13.72 -1.31 -28.81
C ALA A 646 -15.16 -1.76 -28.63
#